data_e9030956a81bbb22ac30eddb022aa73e
#
_entry.id   e9030956a81bbb22ac30eddb022aa73e
#
_cell.length_a   1.000
_cell.length_b   1.000
_cell.length_c   1.000
_cell.angle_alpha   90.00
_cell.angle_beta   90.00
_cell.angle_gamma   90.00
#
_symmetry.space_group_name_H-M   'P 1'
#
loop_
_entity.id
_entity.type
_entity.pdbx_description
1 polymer ?
#
loop_
_entity_poly.entity_id
_entity_poly.type
_entity_poly.pdbx_seq_one_letter_code
_entity_poly.pdbx_strand_id
1 'polypeptide(L)'
;MRHGFVKVAAVTPDIRVADCGFNEESIIKEMKYCAEMGAKIAVFPELTITGYTCGELFLQERLLSAALATLKEIIKASVGLDMLTFVGLPFETDGKLYNVAAVFKDGELLGMVPKRFIPNYSELYEARHFAPCVGENRLLDWEENSSGYTYFGNKLIFENKDIKNLKVAAEICEDLWVVIPPSNHHAMAGATIIANLSASPEIMGKQEYRRNLVQGQSARLNAGYIYATTGEGESTTDLVFGGHNLICEDGIILAEKPRFKNGTIITEIDINKLAYERRKMNTCEIMGWESYDFIDFSYENVYTTEKNSEGKSEKRLIETSLLRTFPKSPFIPECKEERDSSSEDVITIQALGLKKRMAHTGCKYAIVGLSGGLDSTLAAIVICRTMDMLGLSRENVIAVTMPCFGTTGRTYHNAIKLAKELGITLREINIKESVLSHLKDIGHDVNDHNVTFENAQARERTQVLMDLANEYGGLVIGTGDMSELALGFATYNGDHMSMYGVNASIPKTLVRQLVRHAAELALEEGKKELSDVLTDIVETPVSPELLPTNDDGETEQKTEAIVGPYELNDFFLYNMVRWGMEPDKLYRIACLTFADEYTKEEIEKWLKSFYRRFFAQQYKRSCLPDGPKVGSVTLSPRGDFRMPSDAVGDLWLK
;
A
#
# COMPACT_ATOMS: atom_id res chain seq x y z
N MET A 1 -7.28 5.23 -17.30
CA MET A 1 -8.24 5.24 -16.18
C MET A 1 -8.78 3.86 -15.86
N ARG A 2 -8.45 2.88 -16.72
CA ARG A 2 -8.65 1.46 -16.40
C ARG A 2 -8.02 1.13 -15.03
N HIS A 3 -8.66 0.24 -14.27
CA HIS A 3 -8.27 -0.19 -12.94
C HIS A 3 -8.34 0.87 -11.82
N GLY A 4 -9.00 2.01 -12.09
CA GLY A 4 -9.23 3.06 -11.09
C GLY A 4 -8.09 4.06 -10.92
N PHE A 5 -7.08 4.06 -11.77
CA PHE A 5 -6.01 5.05 -11.73
C PHE A 5 -6.44 6.37 -12.39
N VAL A 6 -6.58 7.41 -11.58
CA VAL A 6 -6.92 8.77 -12.02
C VAL A 6 -5.71 9.67 -11.84
N LYS A 7 -5.20 10.21 -12.95
CA LYS A 7 -4.05 11.12 -12.93
C LYS A 7 -4.48 12.49 -12.44
N VAL A 8 -3.79 13.01 -11.44
CA VAL A 8 -4.11 14.29 -10.78
C VAL A 8 -2.89 15.18 -10.68
N ALA A 9 -3.10 16.49 -10.65
CA ALA A 9 -2.07 17.51 -10.56
C ALA A 9 -2.32 18.47 -9.38
N ALA A 10 -1.25 18.79 -8.64
CA ALA A 10 -1.22 19.93 -7.72
C ALA A 10 -0.22 20.96 -8.26
N VAL A 11 -0.71 22.16 -8.50
CA VAL A 11 -0.04 23.21 -9.27
C VAL A 11 0.35 24.37 -8.36
N THR A 12 1.54 24.93 -8.54
CA THR A 12 1.95 26.26 -8.04
C THR A 12 2.42 27.05 -9.23
N PRO A 13 1.56 27.86 -9.87
CA PRO A 13 1.95 28.69 -11.01
C PRO A 13 2.80 29.89 -10.56
N ASP A 14 3.49 30.50 -11.50
CA ASP A 14 4.07 31.83 -11.27
C ASP A 14 2.96 32.85 -11.20
N ILE A 15 2.99 33.72 -10.20
CA ILE A 15 1.98 34.76 -10.02
C ILE A 15 2.61 36.13 -9.75
N ARG A 16 1.80 37.17 -9.92
CA ARG A 16 2.07 38.51 -9.45
C ARG A 16 0.86 39.04 -8.72
N VAL A 17 1.10 39.64 -7.54
CA VAL A 17 0.02 40.17 -6.70
C VAL A 17 -0.77 41.27 -7.46
N ALA A 18 -2.10 41.13 -7.53
CA ALA A 18 -3.05 42.00 -8.21
C ALA A 18 -2.85 42.14 -9.74
N ASP A 19 -2.03 41.31 -10.36
CA ASP A 19 -1.84 41.26 -11.82
C ASP A 19 -2.63 40.08 -12.41
N CYS A 20 -3.95 40.25 -12.50
CA CYS A 20 -4.86 39.20 -12.99
C CYS A 20 -4.50 38.74 -14.42
N GLY A 21 -4.01 39.63 -15.27
CA GLY A 21 -3.65 39.28 -16.66
C GLY A 21 -2.41 38.35 -16.71
N PHE A 22 -1.35 38.67 -15.97
CA PHE A 22 -0.19 37.78 -15.85
C PHE A 22 -0.57 36.43 -15.25
N ASN A 23 -1.39 36.43 -14.19
CA ASN A 23 -1.83 35.22 -13.51
C ASN A 23 -2.72 34.36 -14.43
N GLU A 24 -3.57 34.96 -15.28
CA GLU A 24 -4.34 34.28 -16.33
C GLU A 24 -3.44 33.47 -17.25
N GLU A 25 -2.45 34.15 -17.86
CA GLU A 25 -1.51 33.51 -18.80
C GLU A 25 -0.78 32.33 -18.12
N SER A 26 -0.35 32.52 -16.89
CA SER A 26 0.34 31.50 -16.12
C SER A 26 -0.55 30.29 -15.78
N ILE A 27 -1.78 30.53 -15.32
CA ILE A 27 -2.75 29.47 -15.02
C ILE A 27 -3.09 28.68 -16.29
N ILE A 28 -3.37 29.36 -17.40
CA ILE A 28 -3.71 28.73 -18.70
C ILE A 28 -2.53 27.88 -19.20
N LYS A 29 -1.30 28.38 -19.06
CA LYS A 29 -0.08 27.61 -19.41
C LYS A 29 0.02 26.31 -18.62
N GLU A 30 -0.14 26.38 -17.30
CA GLU A 30 -0.05 25.19 -16.43
C GLU A 30 -1.25 24.24 -16.65
N MET A 31 -2.46 24.75 -16.92
CA MET A 31 -3.62 23.92 -17.29
C MET A 31 -3.33 23.08 -18.55
N LYS A 32 -2.79 23.72 -19.60
CA LYS A 32 -2.41 23.04 -20.85
C LYS A 32 -1.34 21.97 -20.59
N TYR A 33 -0.31 22.31 -19.83
CA TYR A 33 0.72 21.36 -19.42
C TYR A 33 0.14 20.15 -18.67
N CYS A 34 -0.74 20.37 -17.67
CA CYS A 34 -1.40 19.29 -16.95
C CYS A 34 -2.22 18.38 -17.88
N ALA A 35 -2.96 18.98 -18.83
CA ALA A 35 -3.76 18.24 -19.81
C ALA A 35 -2.87 17.43 -20.76
N GLU A 36 -1.77 17.99 -21.26
CA GLU A 36 -0.78 17.29 -22.09
C GLU A 36 -0.15 16.09 -21.35
N MET A 37 0.10 16.24 -20.05
CA MET A 37 0.57 15.13 -19.19
C MET A 37 -0.53 14.11 -18.87
N GLY A 38 -1.76 14.36 -19.31
CA GLY A 38 -2.92 13.49 -19.16
C GLY A 38 -3.60 13.57 -17.79
N ALA A 39 -3.38 14.64 -17.03
CA ALA A 39 -4.11 14.88 -15.79
C ALA A 39 -5.62 15.03 -16.06
N LYS A 40 -6.43 14.48 -15.18
CA LYS A 40 -7.88 14.55 -15.19
C LYS A 40 -8.44 15.47 -14.12
N ILE A 41 -7.63 15.79 -13.12
CA ILE A 41 -7.94 16.76 -12.07
C ILE A 41 -6.71 17.65 -11.90
N ALA A 42 -6.90 18.97 -11.91
CA ALA A 42 -5.85 19.94 -11.58
C ALA A 42 -6.34 20.88 -10.48
N VAL A 43 -5.53 21.05 -9.45
CA VAL A 43 -5.82 21.91 -8.30
C VAL A 43 -4.77 23.01 -8.25
N PHE A 44 -5.23 24.26 -8.32
CA PHE A 44 -4.44 25.47 -8.17
C PHE A 44 -4.59 26.04 -6.75
N PRO A 45 -3.70 26.94 -6.31
CA PRO A 45 -3.76 27.51 -4.98
C PRO A 45 -4.98 28.41 -4.73
N GLU A 46 -5.20 28.68 -3.46
CA GLU A 46 -6.15 29.68 -2.95
C GLU A 46 -5.84 31.07 -3.53
N LEU A 47 -6.89 31.80 -3.97
CA LEU A 47 -6.81 33.16 -4.52
C LEU A 47 -5.78 33.34 -5.66
N THR A 48 -5.49 32.28 -6.40
CA THR A 48 -4.43 32.26 -7.44
C THR A 48 -4.62 33.32 -8.51
N ILE A 49 -5.88 33.67 -8.85
CA ILE A 49 -6.18 34.67 -9.90
C ILE A 49 -5.66 36.06 -9.52
N THR A 50 -5.72 36.43 -8.26
CA THR A 50 -5.30 37.75 -7.77
C THR A 50 -3.95 37.73 -7.05
N GLY A 51 -3.52 36.57 -6.55
CA GLY A 51 -2.61 36.42 -5.45
C GLY A 51 -3.33 36.53 -4.10
N TYR A 52 -2.83 35.84 -3.09
CA TYR A 52 -3.38 35.79 -1.73
C TYR A 52 -3.12 37.10 -0.96
N THR A 53 -2.00 37.76 -1.23
CA THR A 53 -1.48 38.88 -0.43
C THR A 53 -1.93 40.27 -0.90
N CYS A 54 -3.12 40.36 -1.52
CA CYS A 54 -3.67 41.64 -2.04
C CYS A 54 -4.15 42.62 -0.95
N GLY A 55 -4.37 42.19 0.30
CA GLY A 55 -4.79 43.05 1.41
C GLY A 55 -6.04 43.87 1.09
N GLU A 56 -6.02 45.17 1.38
CA GLU A 56 -7.16 46.10 1.15
C GLU A 56 -7.58 46.21 -0.32
N LEU A 57 -6.76 45.75 -1.27
CA LEU A 57 -7.15 45.74 -2.69
C LEU A 57 -8.32 44.80 -2.96
N PHE A 58 -8.55 43.78 -2.10
CA PHE A 58 -9.74 42.92 -2.19
C PHE A 58 -11.06 43.67 -2.02
N LEU A 59 -11.07 44.88 -1.43
CA LEU A 59 -12.26 45.72 -1.30
C LEU A 59 -12.47 46.65 -2.46
N GLN A 60 -11.63 46.58 -3.51
CA GLN A 60 -11.73 47.44 -4.66
C GLN A 60 -12.41 46.76 -5.83
N GLU A 61 -13.50 47.32 -6.29
CA GLU A 61 -14.31 46.89 -7.43
C GLU A 61 -13.46 46.55 -8.66
N ARG A 62 -12.41 47.34 -8.90
CA ARG A 62 -11.52 47.13 -10.05
C ARG A 62 -10.82 45.77 -10.00
N LEU A 63 -10.38 45.31 -8.82
CA LEU A 63 -9.73 44.02 -8.67
C LEU A 63 -10.75 42.87 -8.79
N LEU A 64 -11.92 43.05 -8.20
CA LEU A 64 -12.99 42.03 -8.24
C LEU A 64 -13.51 41.82 -9.65
N SER A 65 -13.79 42.94 -10.37
CA SER A 65 -14.21 42.87 -11.78
C SER A 65 -13.14 42.26 -12.68
N ALA A 66 -11.84 42.56 -12.44
CA ALA A 66 -10.73 41.95 -13.18
C ALA A 66 -10.63 40.46 -12.89
N ALA A 67 -10.72 40.05 -11.62
CA ALA A 67 -10.66 38.64 -11.21
C ALA A 67 -11.79 37.81 -11.86
N LEU A 68 -13.00 38.35 -11.88
CA LEU A 68 -14.15 37.71 -12.53
C LEU A 68 -13.97 37.58 -14.04
N ALA A 69 -13.49 38.65 -14.72
CA ALA A 69 -13.21 38.62 -16.14
C ALA A 69 -12.13 37.58 -16.49
N THR A 70 -11.06 37.54 -15.69
CA THR A 70 -9.99 36.55 -15.81
C THR A 70 -10.50 35.13 -15.63
N LEU A 71 -11.38 34.88 -14.64
CA LEU A 71 -11.99 33.54 -14.46
C LEU A 71 -12.73 33.10 -15.74
N LYS A 72 -13.50 34.01 -16.39
CA LYS A 72 -14.23 33.69 -17.60
C LYS A 72 -13.30 33.31 -18.77
N GLU A 73 -12.17 34.00 -18.92
CA GLU A 73 -11.18 33.64 -19.96
C GLU A 73 -10.47 32.32 -19.63
N ILE A 74 -10.16 32.03 -18.36
CA ILE A 74 -9.60 30.75 -17.94
C ILE A 74 -10.58 29.60 -18.22
N ILE A 75 -11.87 29.75 -17.89
CA ILE A 75 -12.91 28.74 -18.17
C ILE A 75 -13.01 28.51 -19.68
N LYS A 76 -13.05 29.56 -20.49
CA LYS A 76 -13.06 29.45 -21.96
C LYS A 76 -11.81 28.73 -22.49
N ALA A 77 -10.64 28.98 -21.90
CA ALA A 77 -9.40 28.29 -22.28
C ALA A 77 -9.38 26.82 -21.88
N SER A 78 -10.30 26.35 -21.02
CA SER A 78 -10.43 24.94 -20.63
C SER A 78 -11.11 24.05 -21.67
N VAL A 79 -11.72 24.65 -22.71
CA VAL A 79 -12.39 23.92 -23.80
C VAL A 79 -11.42 22.94 -24.45
N GLY A 80 -11.80 21.67 -24.51
CA GLY A 80 -11.00 20.58 -25.09
C GLY A 80 -9.85 20.06 -24.24
N LEU A 81 -9.63 20.57 -23.01
CA LEU A 81 -8.60 20.04 -22.11
C LEU A 81 -9.01 18.75 -21.39
N ASP A 82 -10.29 18.43 -21.35
CA ASP A 82 -10.88 17.22 -20.74
C ASP A 82 -10.40 16.97 -19.31
N MET A 83 -10.35 18.01 -18.51
CA MET A 83 -9.81 18.02 -17.15
C MET A 83 -10.69 18.84 -16.22
N LEU A 84 -11.05 18.29 -15.04
CA LEU A 84 -11.71 19.00 -13.96
C LEU A 84 -10.70 19.91 -13.26
N THR A 85 -10.94 21.22 -13.27
CA THR A 85 -9.97 22.21 -12.77
C THR A 85 -10.55 23.01 -11.61
N PHE A 86 -9.73 23.24 -10.58
CA PHE A 86 -10.02 24.02 -9.39
C PHE A 86 -9.09 25.22 -9.31
N VAL A 87 -9.63 26.45 -9.29
CA VAL A 87 -8.84 27.70 -9.24
C VAL A 87 -9.41 28.65 -8.19
N GLY A 88 -8.56 29.23 -7.35
CA GLY A 88 -8.96 30.16 -6.27
C GLY A 88 -9.11 31.60 -6.75
N LEU A 89 -10.18 32.29 -6.30
CA LEU A 89 -10.42 33.72 -6.56
C LEU A 89 -11.28 34.37 -5.46
N PRO A 90 -11.23 35.72 -5.33
CA PRO A 90 -12.25 36.48 -4.58
C PRO A 90 -13.52 36.61 -5.41
N PHE A 91 -14.69 36.36 -4.81
CA PHE A 91 -15.98 36.44 -5.49
C PHE A 91 -17.01 37.17 -4.62
N GLU A 92 -17.63 38.19 -5.17
CA GLU A 92 -18.72 38.94 -4.51
C GLU A 92 -20.09 38.41 -4.92
N THR A 93 -20.93 38.14 -3.93
CA THR A 93 -22.37 37.86 -4.13
C THR A 93 -23.15 38.27 -2.88
N ASP A 94 -24.38 38.73 -3.05
CA ASP A 94 -25.28 39.19 -1.97
C ASP A 94 -24.65 40.25 -1.05
N GLY A 95 -23.82 41.13 -1.57
CA GLY A 95 -23.12 42.18 -0.81
C GLY A 95 -22.08 41.62 0.19
N LYS A 96 -21.56 40.43 -0.07
CA LYS A 96 -20.49 39.78 0.70
C LYS A 96 -19.40 39.33 -0.24
N LEU A 97 -18.16 39.43 0.22
CA LEU A 97 -16.99 38.92 -0.48
C LEU A 97 -16.60 37.55 0.09
N TYR A 98 -16.42 36.59 -0.78
CA TYR A 98 -16.03 35.22 -0.44
C TYR A 98 -14.70 34.87 -1.11
N ASN A 99 -13.90 34.07 -0.39
CA ASN A 99 -12.76 33.35 -0.93
C ASN A 99 -13.28 32.03 -1.48
N VAL A 100 -13.21 31.81 -2.79
CA VAL A 100 -13.86 30.67 -3.44
C VAL A 100 -12.90 29.85 -4.29
N ALA A 101 -13.19 28.54 -4.39
CA ALA A 101 -12.65 27.66 -5.41
C ALA A 101 -13.67 27.55 -6.55
N ALA A 102 -13.35 28.09 -7.70
CA ALA A 102 -14.12 27.87 -8.93
C ALA A 102 -13.76 26.51 -9.52
N VAL A 103 -14.78 25.70 -9.82
CA VAL A 103 -14.65 24.35 -10.36
C VAL A 103 -15.27 24.31 -11.74
N PHE A 104 -14.48 24.01 -12.74
CA PHE A 104 -14.92 24.05 -14.12
C PHE A 104 -14.31 22.95 -14.98
N LYS A 105 -14.95 22.66 -16.09
CA LYS A 105 -14.51 21.72 -17.10
C LYS A 105 -15.10 22.10 -18.47
N ASP A 106 -14.25 22.04 -19.50
CA ASP A 106 -14.66 22.15 -20.90
C ASP A 106 -15.56 23.38 -21.22
N GLY A 107 -15.17 24.53 -20.68
CA GLY A 107 -15.87 25.77 -20.87
C GLY A 107 -17.08 26.03 -19.97
N GLU A 108 -17.44 25.08 -19.08
CA GLU A 108 -18.58 25.19 -18.18
C GLU A 108 -18.12 25.35 -16.72
N LEU A 109 -18.64 26.37 -16.02
CA LEU A 109 -18.45 26.54 -14.59
C LEU A 109 -19.42 25.63 -13.81
N LEU A 110 -18.92 24.56 -13.26
CA LEU A 110 -19.73 23.55 -12.57
C LEU A 110 -20.17 24.01 -11.18
N GLY A 111 -19.33 24.77 -10.49
CA GLY A 111 -19.66 25.29 -9.17
C GLY A 111 -18.58 26.20 -8.58
N MET A 112 -18.96 26.95 -7.57
CA MET A 112 -18.09 27.77 -6.73
C MET A 112 -18.19 27.30 -5.29
N VAL A 113 -17.07 26.87 -4.71
CA VAL A 113 -16.99 26.38 -3.34
C VAL A 113 -16.34 27.45 -2.46
N PRO A 114 -17.10 28.18 -1.63
CA PRO A 114 -16.56 29.19 -0.75
C PRO A 114 -15.94 28.59 0.52
N LYS A 115 -14.86 29.22 1.00
CA LYS A 115 -14.15 28.89 2.24
C LYS A 115 -15.11 28.90 3.43
N ARG A 116 -15.08 27.86 4.24
CA ARG A 116 -15.96 27.70 5.38
C ARG A 116 -15.42 28.40 6.63
N PHE A 117 -14.13 28.25 6.90
CA PHE A 117 -13.47 28.80 8.08
C PHE A 117 -12.47 29.89 7.65
N ILE A 118 -12.71 31.11 8.12
CA ILE A 118 -11.90 32.28 7.79
C ILE A 118 -10.96 32.57 8.97
N PRO A 119 -9.64 32.41 8.81
CA PRO A 119 -8.68 32.65 9.88
C PRO A 119 -8.58 34.14 10.20
N ASN A 120 -8.49 34.45 11.51
CA ASN A 120 -8.28 35.80 12.00
C ASN A 120 -7.50 35.76 13.32
N TYR A 121 -6.27 35.28 13.23
CA TYR A 121 -5.34 35.15 14.35
C TYR A 121 -3.88 35.22 13.86
N SER A 122 -2.95 35.59 14.75
CA SER A 122 -1.52 35.77 14.43
C SER A 122 -1.33 36.67 13.20
N GLU A 123 -0.63 36.20 12.19
CA GLU A 123 -0.39 36.88 10.91
C GLU A 123 -1.59 36.85 9.94
N LEU A 124 -2.62 36.04 10.24
CA LEU A 124 -3.78 35.84 9.37
C LEU A 124 -4.91 36.81 9.76
N TYR A 125 -5.42 37.57 8.80
CA TYR A 125 -6.49 38.56 8.99
C TYR A 125 -7.56 38.52 7.87
N GLU A 126 -7.81 37.34 7.34
CA GLU A 126 -8.76 37.15 6.21
C GLU A 126 -10.19 37.62 6.56
N ALA A 127 -10.63 37.52 7.82
CA ALA A 127 -11.96 37.98 8.24
C ALA A 127 -12.16 39.50 8.09
N ARG A 128 -11.09 40.27 7.83
CA ARG A 128 -11.19 41.67 7.48
C ARG A 128 -11.83 41.88 6.10
N HIS A 129 -11.65 40.93 5.19
CA HIS A 129 -12.08 41.04 3.81
C HIS A 129 -13.18 40.04 3.45
N PHE A 130 -13.06 38.78 3.90
CA PHE A 130 -13.89 37.66 3.47
C PHE A 130 -14.91 37.23 4.52
N ALA A 131 -16.11 36.89 4.02
CA ALA A 131 -17.16 36.29 4.82
C ALA A 131 -17.06 34.75 4.81
N PRO A 132 -17.33 34.06 5.96
CA PRO A 132 -17.47 32.63 5.99
C PRO A 132 -18.74 32.18 5.25
N CYS A 133 -18.68 31.08 4.52
CA CYS A 133 -19.88 30.49 3.95
C CYS A 133 -20.64 29.69 5.00
N VAL A 134 -21.80 30.20 5.38
CA VAL A 134 -22.75 29.54 6.29
C VAL A 134 -24.11 29.51 5.62
N GLY A 135 -24.67 28.33 5.43
CA GLY A 135 -26.00 28.20 4.83
C GLY A 135 -26.10 27.02 3.87
N GLU A 136 -27.20 26.97 3.17
CA GLU A 136 -27.47 25.98 2.14
C GLU A 136 -26.82 26.35 0.81
N ASN A 137 -26.60 25.36 -0.03
CA ASN A 137 -26.17 25.59 -1.40
C ASN A 137 -27.28 26.30 -2.18
N ARG A 138 -26.90 27.05 -3.20
CA ARG A 138 -27.83 27.77 -4.08
C ARG A 138 -27.32 27.84 -5.51
N LEU A 139 -28.19 28.19 -6.43
CA LEU A 139 -27.84 28.51 -7.80
C LEU A 139 -27.52 30.01 -7.93
N LEU A 140 -26.55 30.34 -8.78
CA LEU A 140 -26.22 31.69 -9.21
C LEU A 140 -26.39 31.78 -10.72
N ASP A 141 -26.85 32.92 -11.18
CA ASP A 141 -26.91 33.22 -12.63
C ASP A 141 -25.48 33.21 -13.20
N TRP A 142 -25.28 32.46 -14.27
CA TRP A 142 -24.02 32.35 -14.99
C TRP A 142 -24.31 32.19 -16.49
N GLU A 143 -24.45 33.31 -17.18
CA GLU A 143 -24.91 33.34 -18.57
C GLU A 143 -23.99 32.61 -19.56
N GLU A 144 -22.71 32.44 -19.19
CA GLU A 144 -21.72 31.73 -20.02
C GLU A 144 -21.93 30.20 -20.02
N ASN A 145 -22.61 29.66 -19.03
CA ASN A 145 -22.95 28.22 -19.02
C ASN A 145 -24.12 27.93 -19.95
N SER A 146 -24.13 26.74 -20.52
CA SER A 146 -25.24 26.23 -21.33
C SER A 146 -26.57 26.16 -20.54
N SER A 147 -26.49 25.96 -19.23
CA SER A 147 -27.63 25.94 -18.30
C SER A 147 -28.10 27.32 -17.87
N GLY A 148 -27.28 28.38 -18.07
CA GLY A 148 -27.51 29.72 -17.58
C GLY A 148 -27.25 29.93 -16.08
N TYR A 149 -26.78 28.94 -15.38
CA TYR A 149 -26.49 28.99 -13.93
C TYR A 149 -25.30 28.15 -13.51
N THR A 150 -24.82 28.38 -12.30
CA THR A 150 -23.80 27.55 -11.60
C THR A 150 -24.19 27.33 -10.15
N TYR A 151 -23.60 26.34 -9.49
CA TYR A 151 -23.81 26.06 -8.07
C TYR A 151 -22.88 26.90 -7.20
N PHE A 152 -23.39 27.36 -6.05
CA PHE A 152 -22.61 28.06 -5.03
C PHE A 152 -22.89 27.47 -3.65
N GLY A 153 -21.86 26.99 -2.98
CA GLY A 153 -21.97 26.43 -1.64
C GLY A 153 -20.80 25.54 -1.26
N ASN A 154 -20.71 25.21 0.01
CA ASN A 154 -19.62 24.36 0.54
C ASN A 154 -19.98 22.86 0.63
N LYS A 155 -21.17 22.47 0.19
CA LYS A 155 -21.63 21.07 0.18
C LYS A 155 -21.85 20.60 -1.27
N LEU A 156 -20.82 20.77 -2.11
CA LEU A 156 -20.85 20.36 -3.49
C LEU A 156 -19.92 19.15 -3.69
N ILE A 157 -20.43 18.11 -4.37
CA ILE A 157 -19.65 16.95 -4.82
C ILE A 157 -19.73 16.85 -6.33
N PHE A 158 -18.59 16.85 -6.99
CA PHE A 158 -18.46 16.69 -8.44
C PHE A 158 -18.29 15.19 -8.74
N GLU A 159 -19.34 14.59 -9.34
CA GLU A 159 -19.40 13.16 -9.60
C GLU A 159 -19.17 12.83 -11.07
N ASN A 160 -18.17 11.99 -11.34
CA ASN A 160 -17.91 11.53 -12.70
C ASN A 160 -18.83 10.38 -13.09
N LYS A 161 -19.46 10.49 -14.27
CA LYS A 161 -20.42 9.48 -14.76
C LYS A 161 -19.76 8.28 -15.44
N ASP A 162 -18.53 8.43 -15.92
CA ASP A 162 -17.82 7.38 -16.64
C ASP A 162 -17.00 6.49 -15.71
N ILE A 163 -16.45 7.07 -14.65
CA ILE A 163 -15.52 6.41 -13.73
C ILE A 163 -16.21 6.21 -12.38
N LYS A 164 -16.61 4.97 -12.12
CA LYS A 164 -17.27 4.60 -10.88
C LYS A 164 -16.42 5.01 -9.67
N ASN A 165 -17.07 5.58 -8.65
CA ASN A 165 -16.47 6.06 -7.41
C ASN A 165 -15.55 7.29 -7.55
N LEU A 166 -15.47 7.94 -8.70
CA LEU A 166 -14.76 9.20 -8.82
C LEU A 166 -15.69 10.35 -8.42
N LYS A 167 -15.54 10.81 -7.17
CA LYS A 167 -16.29 11.91 -6.56
C LYS A 167 -15.32 12.86 -5.90
N VAL A 168 -15.32 14.12 -6.35
CA VAL A 168 -14.37 15.13 -5.90
C VAL A 168 -15.11 16.23 -5.12
N ALA A 169 -14.56 16.61 -3.97
CA ALA A 169 -15.03 17.78 -3.21
C ALA A 169 -13.86 18.72 -2.93
N ALA A 170 -14.14 20.00 -2.69
CA ALA A 170 -13.13 21.01 -2.39
C ALA A 170 -13.25 21.57 -0.99
N GLU A 171 -12.12 21.92 -0.40
CA GLU A 171 -12.00 22.76 0.80
C GLU A 171 -10.81 23.72 0.63
N ILE A 172 -10.77 24.80 1.42
CA ILE A 172 -9.80 25.87 1.21
C ILE A 172 -8.98 26.09 2.48
N CYS A 173 -7.68 25.85 2.39
CA CYS A 173 -6.62 26.20 3.34
C CYS A 173 -6.99 25.93 4.81
N GLU A 174 -7.45 26.95 5.54
CA GLU A 174 -7.82 26.87 6.97
C GLU A 174 -8.86 25.79 7.25
N ASP A 175 -9.70 25.45 6.27
CA ASP A 175 -10.68 24.37 6.42
C ASP A 175 -10.04 23.04 6.82
N LEU A 176 -8.78 22.77 6.44
CA LEU A 176 -8.04 21.60 6.87
C LEU A 176 -7.52 21.71 8.33
N TRP A 177 -7.26 22.93 8.83
CA TRP A 177 -6.57 23.13 10.11
C TRP A 177 -7.51 23.12 11.32
N VAL A 178 -8.80 23.20 11.09
CA VAL A 178 -9.82 23.20 12.15
C VAL A 178 -10.02 21.80 12.75
N VAL A 179 -10.65 21.74 13.93
CA VAL A 179 -10.90 20.48 14.67
C VAL A 179 -11.74 19.48 13.84
N ILE A 180 -12.72 19.98 13.09
CA ILE A 180 -13.57 19.18 12.20
C ILE A 180 -13.51 19.81 10.80
N PRO A 181 -12.57 19.37 9.95
CA PRO A 181 -12.50 19.82 8.56
C PRO A 181 -13.76 19.50 7.76
N PRO A 182 -14.17 20.37 6.81
CA PRO A 182 -15.26 20.07 5.89
C PRO A 182 -15.09 18.75 5.13
N SER A 183 -13.86 18.38 4.82
CA SER A 183 -13.52 17.11 4.16
C SER A 183 -13.99 15.88 4.93
N ASN A 184 -14.16 15.94 6.27
CA ASN A 184 -14.79 14.86 7.03
C ASN A 184 -16.23 14.61 6.56
N HIS A 185 -17.01 15.69 6.42
CA HIS A 185 -18.39 15.60 5.94
C HIS A 185 -18.46 15.26 4.45
N HIS A 186 -17.52 15.78 3.64
CA HIS A 186 -17.43 15.45 2.21
C HIS A 186 -17.18 13.95 2.00
N ALA A 187 -16.25 13.36 2.78
CA ALA A 187 -15.97 11.93 2.69
C ALA A 187 -17.15 11.07 3.17
N MET A 188 -17.83 11.48 4.24
CA MET A 188 -19.07 10.84 4.71
C MET A 188 -20.20 10.95 3.69
N ALA A 189 -20.28 12.06 2.94
CA ALA A 189 -21.24 12.21 1.83
C ALA A 189 -20.82 11.44 0.56
N GLY A 190 -19.64 10.80 0.56
CA GLY A 190 -19.18 9.90 -0.49
C GLY A 190 -18.03 10.42 -1.36
N ALA A 191 -17.48 11.62 -1.10
CA ALA A 191 -16.31 12.10 -1.83
C ALA A 191 -15.11 11.17 -1.62
N THR A 192 -14.43 10.81 -2.71
CA THR A 192 -13.26 9.93 -2.72
C THR A 192 -11.95 10.68 -2.93
N ILE A 193 -12.03 11.90 -3.45
CA ILE A 193 -10.89 12.81 -3.62
C ILE A 193 -11.25 14.16 -3.03
N ILE A 194 -10.33 14.73 -2.27
CA ILE A 194 -10.42 16.09 -1.72
C ILE A 194 -9.40 16.97 -2.43
N ALA A 195 -9.87 18.07 -3.01
CA ALA A 195 -9.06 19.15 -3.57
C ALA A 195 -8.93 20.26 -2.52
N ASN A 196 -7.73 20.53 -2.04
CA ASN A 196 -7.47 21.60 -1.10
C ASN A 196 -6.62 22.70 -1.76
N LEU A 197 -7.22 23.88 -1.88
CA LEU A 197 -6.59 25.08 -2.40
C LEU A 197 -6.04 25.87 -1.21
N SER A 198 -4.74 26.10 -1.15
CA SER A 198 -4.11 26.73 0.01
C SER A 198 -3.22 27.93 -0.34
N ALA A 199 -3.04 28.78 0.66
CA ALA A 199 -2.00 29.82 0.70
C ALA A 199 -1.32 29.76 2.08
N SER A 200 -0.50 28.74 2.28
CA SER A 200 0.12 28.45 3.58
C SER A 200 1.53 29.05 3.65
N PRO A 201 1.79 30.04 4.53
CA PRO A 201 3.11 30.64 4.69
C PRO A 201 4.10 29.64 5.28
N GLU A 202 5.38 29.85 5.00
CA GLU A 202 6.46 29.03 5.52
C GLU A 202 7.06 29.64 6.79
N ILE A 203 7.09 28.83 7.84
CA ILE A 203 7.87 29.09 9.06
C ILE A 203 8.62 27.81 9.43
N MET A 204 9.61 27.94 10.31
CA MET A 204 10.40 26.80 10.78
C MET A 204 9.51 25.73 11.42
N GLY A 205 9.63 24.48 10.97
CA GLY A 205 8.85 23.34 11.45
C GLY A 205 7.46 23.14 10.79
N LYS A 206 6.93 24.13 10.06
CA LYS A 206 5.58 24.04 9.48
C LYS A 206 5.48 23.01 8.33
N GLN A 207 6.58 22.72 7.64
CA GLN A 207 6.60 21.70 6.59
C GLN A 207 6.16 20.33 7.14
N GLU A 208 6.81 19.89 8.22
CA GLU A 208 6.53 18.60 8.82
C GLU A 208 5.11 18.54 9.39
N TYR A 209 4.68 19.62 10.06
CA TYR A 209 3.31 19.73 10.56
C TYR A 209 2.28 19.62 9.42
N ARG A 210 2.46 20.37 8.31
CA ARG A 210 1.59 20.32 7.13
C ARG A 210 1.58 18.94 6.51
N ARG A 211 2.74 18.32 6.36
CA ARG A 211 2.91 16.98 5.82
C ARG A 211 2.10 15.95 6.64
N ASN A 212 2.28 15.96 7.95
CA ASN A 212 1.56 15.07 8.87
C ASN A 212 0.05 15.33 8.86
N LEU A 213 -0.37 16.58 8.75
CA LEU A 213 -1.79 16.95 8.71
C LEU A 213 -2.47 16.44 7.44
N VAL A 214 -1.89 16.70 6.26
CA VAL A 214 -2.42 16.25 4.96
C VAL A 214 -2.43 14.72 4.87
N GLN A 215 -1.34 14.07 5.26
CA GLN A 215 -1.22 12.63 5.30
C GLN A 215 -2.22 11.99 6.26
N GLY A 216 -2.32 12.54 7.48
CA GLY A 216 -3.26 12.06 8.49
C GLY A 216 -4.72 12.23 8.09
N GLN A 217 -5.06 13.33 7.39
CA GLN A 217 -6.42 13.55 6.88
C GLN A 217 -6.75 12.57 5.75
N SER A 218 -5.85 12.37 4.79
CA SER A 218 -6.00 11.36 3.74
C SER A 218 -6.24 9.95 4.31
N ALA A 219 -5.48 9.55 5.33
CA ALA A 219 -5.63 8.28 6.03
C ALA A 219 -6.99 8.14 6.72
N ARG A 220 -7.37 9.16 7.50
CA ARG A 220 -8.64 9.17 8.26
C ARG A 220 -9.85 9.02 7.35
N LEU A 221 -9.82 9.66 6.19
CA LEU A 221 -10.93 9.68 5.24
C LEU A 221 -10.94 8.48 4.29
N ASN A 222 -9.89 7.67 4.24
CA ASN A 222 -9.65 6.71 3.16
C ASN A 222 -9.90 7.39 1.81
N ALA A 223 -9.20 8.48 1.56
CA ALA A 223 -9.41 9.35 0.40
C ALA A 223 -8.09 9.74 -0.27
N GLY A 224 -8.17 10.07 -1.56
CA GLY A 224 -7.17 10.85 -2.23
C GLY A 224 -7.22 12.30 -1.73
N TYR A 225 -6.06 12.93 -1.50
CA TYR A 225 -5.99 14.31 -1.06
C TYR A 225 -4.98 15.07 -1.89
N ILE A 226 -5.44 16.11 -2.59
CA ILE A 226 -4.62 16.95 -3.46
C ILE A 226 -4.49 18.31 -2.77
N TYR A 227 -3.31 18.62 -2.27
CA TYR A 227 -2.99 19.86 -1.58
C TYR A 227 -2.12 20.73 -2.50
N ALA A 228 -2.66 21.85 -2.98
CA ALA A 228 -1.96 22.84 -3.79
C ALA A 228 -1.83 24.14 -3.02
N THR A 229 -0.61 24.68 -2.91
CA THR A 229 -0.38 25.92 -2.16
C THR A 229 0.44 26.92 -2.95
N THR A 230 0.21 28.22 -2.71
CA THR A 230 0.94 29.30 -3.37
C THR A 230 2.43 29.30 -3.01
N GLY A 231 3.24 29.87 -3.86
CA GLY A 231 4.70 29.87 -3.74
C GLY A 231 5.31 31.25 -3.98
N GLU A 232 6.39 31.26 -4.75
CA GLU A 232 7.07 32.50 -5.14
C GLU A 232 6.13 33.35 -6.02
N GLY A 233 6.11 34.67 -5.77
CA GLY A 233 5.24 35.63 -6.46
C GLY A 233 4.27 36.35 -5.54
N GLU A 234 3.98 35.81 -4.36
CA GLU A 234 3.25 36.50 -3.30
C GLU A 234 4.07 37.64 -2.68
N SER A 235 3.40 38.61 -2.05
CA SER A 235 4.09 39.67 -1.31
C SER A 235 4.86 39.11 -0.13
N THR A 236 6.09 39.59 0.04
CA THR A 236 6.98 39.19 1.15
C THR A 236 7.08 40.26 2.23
N THR A 237 6.02 41.04 2.43
CA THR A 237 6.01 42.09 3.47
C THR A 237 6.35 41.51 4.84
N ASP A 238 5.64 40.44 5.24
CA ASP A 238 5.88 39.74 6.52
C ASP A 238 5.99 38.23 6.36
N LEU A 239 5.50 37.67 5.25
CA LEU A 239 5.35 36.23 5.04
C LEU A 239 6.11 35.78 3.78
N VAL A 240 6.53 34.51 3.79
CA VAL A 240 7.09 33.83 2.60
C VAL A 240 6.27 32.57 2.34
N PHE A 241 6.02 32.29 1.07
CA PHE A 241 5.26 31.12 0.64
C PHE A 241 6.15 30.15 -0.11
N GLY A 242 6.00 28.85 0.19
CA GLY A 242 6.97 27.84 -0.23
C GLY A 242 6.54 26.96 -1.40
N GLY A 243 5.29 26.99 -1.82
CA GLY A 243 4.80 26.13 -2.89
C GLY A 243 4.91 24.63 -2.58
N HIS A 244 4.72 24.23 -1.32
CA HIS A 244 4.87 22.83 -0.85
C HIS A 244 3.60 22.02 -1.17
N ASN A 245 3.47 21.55 -2.39
CA ASN A 245 2.36 20.72 -2.84
C ASN A 245 2.52 19.26 -2.38
N LEU A 246 1.39 18.62 -2.09
CA LEU A 246 1.31 17.22 -1.64
C LEU A 246 0.16 16.51 -2.37
N ILE A 247 0.38 15.27 -2.78
CA ILE A 247 -0.68 14.37 -3.25
C ILE A 247 -0.59 13.11 -2.39
N CYS A 248 -1.66 12.82 -1.65
CA CYS A 248 -1.75 11.68 -0.75
C CYS A 248 -2.89 10.73 -1.13
N GLU A 249 -2.75 9.47 -0.78
CA GLU A 249 -3.75 8.41 -0.95
C GLU A 249 -3.75 7.50 0.27
N ASP A 250 -4.84 7.49 1.03
CA ASP A 250 -4.99 6.58 2.18
C ASP A 250 -3.79 6.65 3.15
N GLY A 251 -3.33 7.88 3.44
CA GLY A 251 -2.20 8.13 4.33
C GLY A 251 -0.81 7.93 3.72
N ILE A 252 -0.72 7.60 2.43
CA ILE A 252 0.55 7.47 1.72
C ILE A 252 0.79 8.73 0.88
N ILE A 253 1.95 9.34 1.02
CA ILE A 253 2.37 10.44 0.14
C ILE A 253 2.80 9.82 -1.19
N LEU A 254 2.07 10.13 -2.26
CA LEU A 254 2.36 9.67 -3.62
C LEU A 254 3.32 10.61 -4.36
N ALA A 255 3.18 11.91 -4.10
CA ALA A 255 4.06 12.93 -4.65
C ALA A 255 4.17 14.11 -3.68
N GLU A 256 5.36 14.63 -3.51
CA GLU A 256 5.69 15.78 -2.67
C GLU A 256 6.63 16.71 -3.44
N LYS A 257 6.30 18.00 -3.47
CA LYS A 257 7.10 19.02 -4.13
C LYS A 257 8.11 19.64 -3.16
N PRO A 258 9.38 19.74 -3.52
CA PRO A 258 10.33 20.52 -2.73
C PRO A 258 9.88 21.97 -2.56
N ARG A 259 10.06 22.54 -1.39
CA ARG A 259 9.73 23.93 -1.08
C ARG A 259 10.59 24.93 -1.85
N PHE A 260 10.11 26.18 -1.90
CA PHE A 260 10.80 27.36 -2.44
C PHE A 260 11.08 27.27 -3.94
N LYS A 261 10.20 26.62 -4.67
CA LYS A 261 10.16 26.61 -6.14
C LYS A 261 8.72 26.45 -6.61
N ASN A 262 8.29 27.22 -7.58
CA ASN A 262 7.02 27.03 -8.25
C ASN A 262 7.04 25.78 -9.15
N GLY A 263 5.91 25.33 -9.63
CA GLY A 263 5.76 24.21 -10.56
C GLY A 263 4.72 23.19 -10.11
N THR A 264 4.60 22.13 -10.90
CA THR A 264 3.52 21.14 -10.82
C THR A 264 4.06 19.78 -10.42
N ILE A 265 3.33 19.06 -9.57
CA ILE A 265 3.49 17.62 -9.33
C ILE A 265 2.28 16.88 -9.88
N ILE A 266 2.54 15.72 -10.48
CA ILE A 266 1.52 14.88 -11.13
C ILE A 266 1.76 13.43 -10.73
N THR A 267 0.69 12.73 -10.34
CA THR A 267 0.69 11.27 -10.08
C THR A 267 -0.72 10.72 -10.24
N GLU A 268 -0.91 9.43 -10.02
CA GLU A 268 -2.22 8.78 -10.08
C GLU A 268 -2.73 8.39 -8.70
N ILE A 269 -3.99 8.73 -8.40
CA ILE A 269 -4.75 8.21 -7.26
C ILE A 269 -5.51 6.96 -7.71
N ASP A 270 -5.46 5.91 -6.91
CA ASP A 270 -6.16 4.64 -7.14
C ASP A 270 -7.51 4.63 -6.41
N ILE A 271 -8.56 5.11 -7.08
CA ILE A 271 -9.91 5.16 -6.50
C ILE A 271 -10.52 3.77 -6.23
N ASN A 272 -10.08 2.72 -6.94
CA ASN A 272 -10.55 1.36 -6.67
C ASN A 272 -9.98 0.82 -5.36
N LYS A 273 -8.73 1.14 -5.03
CA LYS A 273 -8.13 0.86 -3.73
C LYS A 273 -8.89 1.56 -2.61
N LEU A 274 -9.18 2.86 -2.77
CA LEU A 274 -9.95 3.63 -1.80
C LEU A 274 -11.35 3.04 -1.58
N ALA A 275 -12.03 2.67 -2.66
CA ALA A 275 -13.35 2.04 -2.59
C ALA A 275 -13.29 0.65 -1.92
N TYR A 276 -12.22 -0.10 -2.12
CA TYR A 276 -12.00 -1.39 -1.45
C TYR A 276 -11.82 -1.22 0.05
N GLU A 277 -10.96 -0.27 0.50
CA GLU A 277 -10.74 0.00 1.93
C GLU A 277 -12.02 0.46 2.62
N ARG A 278 -12.77 1.40 2.03
CA ARG A 278 -14.06 1.84 2.57
C ARG A 278 -15.09 0.71 2.67
N ARG A 279 -15.15 -0.21 1.71
CA ARG A 279 -16.03 -1.39 1.74
C ARG A 279 -15.63 -2.39 2.82
N LYS A 280 -14.33 -2.51 3.10
CA LYS A 280 -13.77 -3.39 4.11
C LYS A 280 -14.00 -2.85 5.53
N MET A 281 -13.95 -1.53 5.69
CA MET A 281 -14.16 -0.85 6.98
C MET A 281 -15.65 -0.62 7.23
N ASN A 282 -16.29 -1.50 8.02
CA ASN A 282 -17.70 -1.36 8.37
C ASN A 282 -18.02 -0.16 9.26
N THR A 283 -17.01 0.56 9.75
CA THR A 283 -17.13 1.82 10.49
C THR A 283 -17.02 3.06 9.59
N CYS A 284 -16.80 2.88 8.29
CA CYS A 284 -16.83 3.96 7.30
C CYS A 284 -18.28 4.16 6.85
N GLU A 285 -19.01 4.98 7.58
CA GLU A 285 -20.41 5.28 7.29
C GLU A 285 -20.54 6.33 6.17
N ILE A 286 -21.45 6.09 5.24
CA ILE A 286 -21.89 7.08 4.24
C ILE A 286 -23.18 7.70 4.75
N MET A 287 -23.13 8.99 5.10
CA MET A 287 -24.27 9.71 5.68
C MET A 287 -24.23 11.21 5.33
N GLY A 288 -25.36 11.89 5.51
CA GLY A 288 -25.47 13.34 5.32
C GLY A 288 -25.41 13.79 3.85
N TRP A 289 -25.45 12.84 2.92
CA TRP A 289 -25.42 13.11 1.47
C TRP A 289 -26.68 13.88 1.01
N GLU A 290 -27.79 13.78 1.72
CA GLU A 290 -29.06 14.46 1.40
C GLU A 290 -28.93 15.98 1.45
N SER A 291 -27.92 16.50 2.16
CA SER A 291 -27.64 17.93 2.23
C SER A 291 -26.63 18.43 1.19
N TYR A 292 -26.18 17.55 0.28
CA TYR A 292 -25.20 17.84 -0.76
C TYR A 292 -25.86 17.94 -2.13
N ASP A 293 -25.36 18.85 -2.96
CA ASP A 293 -25.62 18.82 -4.40
C ASP A 293 -24.54 18.01 -5.10
N PHE A 294 -24.97 17.02 -5.88
CA PHE A 294 -24.10 16.22 -6.73
C PHE A 294 -24.13 16.78 -8.15
N ILE A 295 -22.98 17.27 -8.60
CA ILE A 295 -22.83 17.90 -9.89
C ILE A 295 -22.16 16.92 -10.82
N ASP A 296 -22.88 16.52 -11.84
CA ASP A 296 -22.44 15.52 -12.80
C ASP A 296 -21.44 16.10 -13.80
N PHE A 297 -20.38 15.34 -14.09
CA PHE A 297 -19.48 15.63 -15.20
C PHE A 297 -19.00 14.32 -15.85
N SER A 298 -18.56 14.42 -17.09
CA SER A 298 -18.01 13.29 -17.85
C SER A 298 -16.68 13.66 -18.48
N TYR A 299 -15.86 12.65 -18.77
CA TYR A 299 -14.67 12.83 -19.58
C TYR A 299 -14.89 12.31 -20.99
N GLU A 300 -14.18 12.92 -21.94
CA GLU A 300 -14.18 12.48 -23.31
C GLU A 300 -13.16 11.36 -23.55
N ASN A 301 -13.41 10.54 -24.55
CA ASN A 301 -12.47 9.52 -25.05
C ASN A 301 -11.92 8.57 -23.97
N VAL A 302 -12.70 8.32 -22.93
CA VAL A 302 -12.30 7.45 -21.79
C VAL A 302 -12.48 5.96 -22.05
N TYR A 303 -13.11 5.60 -23.17
CA TYR A 303 -13.39 4.21 -23.50
C TYR A 303 -12.70 3.75 -24.78
N THR A 304 -12.28 2.50 -24.78
CA THR A 304 -11.87 1.74 -25.96
C THR A 304 -12.77 0.54 -26.15
N THR A 305 -12.86 0.03 -27.38
CA THR A 305 -13.59 -1.20 -27.68
C THR A 305 -12.59 -2.33 -27.84
N GLU A 306 -12.64 -3.30 -26.94
CA GLU A 306 -11.81 -4.50 -26.96
C GLU A 306 -12.65 -5.75 -27.16
N LYS A 307 -12.05 -6.82 -27.69
CA LYS A 307 -12.69 -8.13 -27.75
C LYS A 307 -12.42 -8.88 -26.44
N ASN A 308 -13.47 -9.35 -25.79
CA ASN A 308 -13.33 -10.24 -24.63
C ASN A 308 -12.90 -11.66 -25.04
N SER A 309 -12.70 -12.55 -24.08
CA SER A 309 -12.32 -13.95 -24.30
C SER A 309 -13.29 -14.76 -25.16
N GLU A 310 -14.54 -14.29 -25.29
CA GLU A 310 -15.58 -14.87 -26.15
C GLU A 310 -15.63 -14.25 -27.56
N GLY A 311 -14.72 -13.30 -27.87
CA GLY A 311 -14.66 -12.56 -29.13
C GLY A 311 -15.73 -11.47 -29.29
N LYS A 312 -16.51 -11.17 -28.24
CA LYS A 312 -17.52 -10.11 -28.23
C LYS A 312 -16.85 -8.76 -27.97
N SER A 313 -17.30 -7.72 -28.68
CA SER A 313 -16.85 -6.35 -28.44
C SER A 313 -17.37 -5.82 -27.11
N GLU A 314 -16.47 -5.37 -26.25
CA GLU A 314 -16.75 -4.81 -24.93
C GLU A 314 -16.14 -3.42 -24.83
N LYS A 315 -16.91 -2.48 -24.28
CA LYS A 315 -16.46 -1.11 -24.00
C LYS A 315 -15.73 -1.09 -22.67
N ARG A 316 -14.43 -0.76 -22.69
CA ARG A 316 -13.60 -0.71 -21.48
C ARG A 316 -12.95 0.66 -21.34
N LEU A 317 -12.70 1.08 -20.09
CA LEU A 317 -11.92 2.29 -19.83
C LEU A 317 -10.52 2.15 -20.43
N ILE A 318 -10.01 3.23 -21.01
CA ILE A 318 -8.66 3.28 -21.58
C ILE A 318 -7.60 3.04 -20.52
N GLU A 319 -6.54 2.35 -20.90
CA GLU A 319 -5.34 2.20 -20.09
C GLU A 319 -4.40 3.40 -20.34
N THR A 320 -4.08 4.12 -19.27
CA THR A 320 -3.20 5.29 -19.29
C THR A 320 -1.81 4.92 -18.79
N SER A 321 -0.77 5.60 -19.28
CA SER A 321 0.57 5.47 -18.68
C SER A 321 0.56 5.92 -17.22
N LEU A 322 1.23 5.17 -16.34
CA LEU A 322 1.35 5.51 -14.92
C LEU A 322 2.71 6.16 -14.65
N LEU A 323 2.71 7.20 -13.83
CA LEU A 323 3.91 7.85 -13.30
C LEU A 323 4.29 7.29 -11.94
N ARG A 324 3.31 6.77 -11.18
CA ARG A 324 3.56 6.18 -9.86
C ARG A 324 4.31 4.87 -9.98
N THR A 325 5.17 4.62 -9.00
CA THR A 325 5.90 3.36 -8.83
C THR A 325 5.23 2.47 -7.80
N PHE A 326 5.52 1.18 -7.87
CA PHE A 326 5.05 0.19 -6.91
C PHE A 326 6.26 -0.52 -6.31
N PRO A 327 6.32 -0.71 -4.97
CA PRO A 327 7.45 -1.38 -4.34
C PRO A 327 7.53 -2.85 -4.78
N LYS A 328 8.71 -3.29 -5.24
CA LYS A 328 8.96 -4.70 -5.63
C LYS A 328 8.75 -5.65 -4.46
N SER A 329 9.18 -5.24 -3.28
CA SER A 329 9.06 -5.99 -2.03
C SER A 329 8.11 -5.29 -1.06
N PRO A 330 6.77 -5.41 -1.23
CA PRO A 330 5.79 -4.59 -0.52
C PRO A 330 5.71 -4.87 0.99
N PHE A 331 6.35 -5.94 1.47
CA PHE A 331 6.48 -6.28 2.88
C PHE A 331 7.71 -5.67 3.56
N ILE A 332 8.60 -5.05 2.79
CA ILE A 332 9.92 -4.58 3.26
C ILE A 332 10.03 -3.08 2.97
N PRO A 333 10.23 -2.22 3.99
CA PRO A 333 10.50 -0.80 3.77
C PRO A 333 11.76 -0.58 2.92
N GLU A 334 11.72 0.41 2.02
CA GLU A 334 12.85 0.75 1.15
C GLU A 334 13.96 1.49 1.91
N CYS A 335 13.58 2.37 2.84
CA CYS A 335 14.52 3.11 3.69
C CYS A 335 15.21 2.15 4.67
N LYS A 336 16.53 2.26 4.82
CA LYS A 336 17.30 1.35 5.67
C LYS A 336 16.90 1.48 7.15
N GLU A 337 16.77 2.69 7.65
CA GLU A 337 16.42 2.96 9.05
C GLU A 337 15.04 2.40 9.40
N GLU A 338 14.06 2.58 8.53
CA GLU A 338 12.71 2.02 8.69
C GLU A 338 12.73 0.50 8.58
N ARG A 339 13.52 -0.06 7.67
CA ARG A 339 13.66 -1.50 7.47
C ARG A 339 14.29 -2.18 8.69
N ASP A 340 15.33 -1.60 9.26
CA ASP A 340 16.02 -2.14 10.43
C ASP A 340 15.09 -2.08 11.67
N SER A 341 14.43 -0.95 11.90
CA SER A 341 13.44 -0.80 12.97
C SER A 341 12.26 -1.77 12.79
N SER A 342 11.72 -1.88 11.60
CA SER A 342 10.63 -2.82 11.30
C SER A 342 11.05 -4.27 11.47
N SER A 343 12.30 -4.63 11.13
CA SER A 343 12.82 -5.99 11.31
C SER A 343 12.88 -6.37 12.80
N GLU A 344 13.32 -5.46 13.68
CA GLU A 344 13.31 -5.66 15.12
C GLU A 344 11.89 -5.81 15.68
N ASP A 345 10.96 -4.97 15.22
CA ASP A 345 9.55 -5.05 15.60
C ASP A 345 8.94 -6.40 15.22
N VAL A 346 9.21 -6.87 14.00
CA VAL A 346 8.73 -8.16 13.50
C VAL A 346 9.20 -9.31 14.37
N ILE A 347 10.52 -9.43 14.62
CA ILE A 347 11.09 -10.49 15.45
C ILE A 347 10.56 -10.39 16.88
N THR A 348 10.38 -9.19 17.41
CA THR A 348 9.83 -8.97 18.75
C THR A 348 8.37 -9.40 18.84
N ILE A 349 7.52 -9.09 17.87
CA ILE A 349 6.11 -9.54 17.81
C ILE A 349 6.04 -11.06 17.78
N GLN A 350 6.87 -11.71 16.93
CA GLN A 350 6.95 -13.17 16.87
C GLN A 350 7.34 -13.77 18.23
N ALA A 351 8.39 -13.24 18.87
CA ALA A 351 8.89 -13.72 20.15
C ALA A 351 7.86 -13.50 21.29
N LEU A 352 7.18 -12.36 21.33
CA LEU A 352 6.14 -12.09 22.33
C LEU A 352 4.94 -13.03 22.19
N GLY A 353 4.55 -13.36 20.96
CA GLY A 353 3.49 -14.34 20.69
C GLY A 353 3.85 -15.71 21.25
N LEU A 354 5.04 -16.22 20.95
CA LEU A 354 5.55 -17.50 21.45
C LEU A 354 5.74 -17.46 22.96
N LYS A 355 6.31 -16.39 23.52
CA LYS A 355 6.47 -16.18 24.96
C LYS A 355 5.16 -16.36 25.71
N LYS A 356 4.09 -15.72 25.22
CA LYS A 356 2.76 -15.85 25.85
C LYS A 356 2.25 -17.28 25.81
N ARG A 357 2.45 -18.00 24.70
CA ARG A 357 2.05 -19.40 24.54
C ARG A 357 2.79 -20.30 25.52
N MET A 358 4.12 -20.22 25.58
CA MET A 358 4.96 -21.00 26.48
C MET A 358 4.63 -20.73 27.96
N ALA A 359 4.50 -19.45 28.32
CA ALA A 359 4.15 -19.07 29.69
C ALA A 359 2.75 -19.59 30.10
N HIS A 360 1.77 -19.58 29.17
CA HIS A 360 0.42 -20.06 29.44
C HIS A 360 0.37 -21.59 29.64
N THR A 361 1.10 -22.35 28.80
CA THR A 361 1.14 -23.80 28.87
C THR A 361 2.07 -24.34 29.97
N GLY A 362 2.94 -23.48 30.52
CA GLY A 362 3.98 -23.87 31.49
C GLY A 362 5.13 -24.66 30.86
N CYS A 363 5.18 -24.80 29.54
CA CYS A 363 6.25 -25.51 28.83
C CYS A 363 7.57 -24.73 28.93
N LYS A 364 8.64 -25.48 29.25
CA LYS A 364 10.00 -24.91 29.36
C LYS A 364 10.88 -25.25 28.16
N TYR A 365 10.45 -26.16 27.31
CA TYR A 365 11.19 -26.61 26.13
C TYR A 365 10.48 -26.19 24.85
N ALA A 366 11.24 -25.80 23.84
CA ALA A 366 10.79 -25.58 22.49
C ALA A 366 11.50 -26.54 21.54
N ILE A 367 10.75 -27.29 20.76
CA ILE A 367 11.26 -28.27 19.81
C ILE A 367 11.11 -27.69 18.39
N VAL A 368 12.18 -27.68 17.60
CA VAL A 368 12.18 -27.14 16.24
C VAL A 368 12.98 -28.03 15.30
N GLY A 369 12.43 -28.30 14.12
CA GLY A 369 13.18 -28.89 13.02
C GLY A 369 14.18 -27.88 12.45
N LEU A 370 15.47 -28.16 12.51
CA LEU A 370 16.53 -27.28 12.02
C LEU A 370 17.17 -27.90 10.78
N SER A 371 16.73 -27.45 9.61
CA SER A 371 17.25 -27.91 8.32
C SER A 371 18.55 -27.19 7.89
N GLY A 372 18.78 -26.00 8.43
CA GLY A 372 19.85 -25.08 7.98
C GLY A 372 19.40 -24.18 6.82
N GLY A 373 18.10 -24.16 6.50
CA GLY A 373 17.48 -23.22 5.57
C GLY A 373 16.91 -21.98 6.28
N LEU A 374 16.47 -21.00 5.48
CA LEU A 374 16.00 -19.67 5.95
C LEU A 374 14.91 -19.74 7.03
N ASP A 375 13.87 -20.53 6.81
CA ASP A 375 12.68 -20.55 7.66
C ASP A 375 12.96 -21.14 9.04
N SER A 376 13.68 -22.25 9.08
CA SER A 376 14.11 -22.88 10.33
C SER A 376 15.10 -22.00 11.11
N THR A 377 15.93 -21.25 10.39
CA THR A 377 16.87 -20.29 10.98
C THR A 377 16.13 -19.13 11.65
N LEU A 378 15.16 -18.51 10.96
CA LEU A 378 14.34 -17.45 11.55
C LEU A 378 13.58 -17.96 12.78
N ALA A 379 12.97 -19.14 12.68
CA ALA A 379 12.28 -19.75 13.83
C ALA A 379 13.22 -19.95 15.02
N ALA A 380 14.45 -20.45 14.81
CA ALA A 380 15.45 -20.61 15.87
C ALA A 380 15.86 -19.28 16.52
N ILE A 381 16.03 -18.20 15.73
CA ILE A 381 16.31 -16.84 16.24
C ILE A 381 15.16 -16.37 17.14
N VAL A 382 13.92 -16.50 16.67
CA VAL A 382 12.71 -16.11 17.43
C VAL A 382 12.59 -16.91 18.73
N ILE A 383 12.85 -18.22 18.68
CA ILE A 383 12.80 -19.08 19.87
C ILE A 383 13.87 -18.66 20.88
N CYS A 384 15.11 -18.41 20.45
CA CYS A 384 16.19 -17.94 21.33
C CYS A 384 15.80 -16.63 22.03
N ARG A 385 15.29 -15.63 21.28
CA ARG A 385 14.79 -14.37 21.85
C ARG A 385 13.66 -14.63 22.86
N THR A 386 12.77 -15.57 22.58
CA THR A 386 11.69 -15.97 23.48
C THR A 386 12.22 -16.56 24.78
N MET A 387 13.22 -17.44 24.71
CA MET A 387 13.85 -18.04 25.90
C MET A 387 14.52 -16.97 26.75
N ASP A 388 15.26 -16.05 26.14
CA ASP A 388 15.88 -14.92 26.84
C ASP A 388 14.83 -14.06 27.57
N MET A 389 13.70 -13.75 26.90
CA MET A 389 12.59 -12.99 27.49
C MET A 389 11.88 -13.73 28.64
N LEU A 390 11.93 -15.06 28.67
CA LEU A 390 11.36 -15.88 29.73
C LEU A 390 12.37 -16.17 30.88
N GLY A 391 13.64 -15.78 30.71
CA GLY A 391 14.71 -16.14 31.63
C GLY A 391 15.02 -17.63 31.65
N LEU A 392 14.74 -18.35 30.55
CA LEU A 392 15.02 -19.76 30.37
C LEU A 392 16.35 -19.96 29.65
N SER A 393 17.04 -21.08 29.94
CA SER A 393 18.26 -21.44 29.22
C SER A 393 17.96 -21.71 27.76
N ARG A 394 18.80 -21.22 26.85
CA ARG A 394 18.74 -21.55 25.42
C ARG A 394 19.00 -23.04 25.15
N GLU A 395 19.63 -23.79 26.11
CA GLU A 395 19.77 -25.23 26.04
C GLU A 395 18.42 -25.96 26.05
N ASN A 396 17.34 -25.31 26.53
CA ASN A 396 15.98 -25.82 26.48
C ASN A 396 15.35 -25.72 25.06
N VAL A 397 16.06 -25.15 24.11
CA VAL A 397 15.69 -25.20 22.68
C VAL A 397 16.28 -26.47 22.10
N ILE A 398 15.43 -27.45 21.79
CA ILE A 398 15.83 -28.72 21.19
C ILE A 398 15.68 -28.59 19.66
N ALA A 399 16.77 -28.23 19.01
CA ALA A 399 16.86 -28.21 17.56
C ALA A 399 17.13 -29.62 17.03
N VAL A 400 16.35 -30.10 16.09
CA VAL A 400 16.45 -31.44 15.55
C VAL A 400 16.79 -31.38 14.07
N THR A 401 17.97 -31.91 13.70
CA THR A 401 18.31 -32.16 12.30
C THR A 401 18.01 -33.62 11.96
N MET A 402 17.34 -33.84 10.84
CA MET A 402 16.82 -35.16 10.44
C MET A 402 17.27 -35.53 9.04
N PRO A 403 18.53 -35.97 8.87
CA PRO A 403 19.06 -36.41 7.58
C PRO A 403 18.19 -37.53 6.99
N CYS A 404 17.91 -37.40 5.66
CA CYS A 404 17.25 -38.39 4.84
C CYS A 404 17.88 -38.43 3.45
N PHE A 405 17.10 -38.67 2.39
CA PHE A 405 17.63 -38.86 1.05
C PHE A 405 18.15 -37.58 0.37
N GLY A 406 17.58 -36.40 0.72
CA GLY A 406 17.84 -35.11 0.02
C GLY A 406 18.63 -34.08 0.84
N THR A 407 19.23 -34.45 1.97
CA THR A 407 19.97 -33.50 2.82
C THR A 407 21.31 -33.17 2.20
N THR A 408 21.54 -31.88 1.83
CA THR A 408 22.81 -31.43 1.27
C THR A 408 23.87 -31.22 2.34
N GLY A 409 25.15 -31.37 1.99
CA GLY A 409 26.27 -31.14 2.92
C GLY A 409 26.30 -29.69 3.44
N ARG A 410 25.94 -28.68 2.62
CA ARG A 410 25.94 -27.25 3.00
C ARG A 410 24.89 -26.95 4.05
N THR A 411 23.63 -27.28 3.81
CA THR A 411 22.53 -27.02 4.76
C THR A 411 22.72 -27.77 6.08
N TYR A 412 23.19 -29.02 6.02
CA TYR A 412 23.53 -29.78 7.20
C TYR A 412 24.63 -29.12 8.06
N HIS A 413 25.73 -28.65 7.43
CA HIS A 413 26.78 -27.95 8.16
C HIS A 413 26.31 -26.61 8.73
N ASN A 414 25.42 -25.90 8.02
CA ASN A 414 24.81 -24.68 8.49
C ASN A 414 23.94 -24.92 9.73
N ALA A 415 23.16 -25.99 9.76
CA ALA A 415 22.35 -26.34 10.92
C ALA A 415 23.21 -26.57 12.17
N ILE A 416 24.32 -27.31 12.02
CA ILE A 416 25.26 -27.59 13.13
C ILE A 416 25.92 -26.31 13.64
N LYS A 417 26.46 -25.49 12.74
CA LYS A 417 27.12 -24.24 13.11
C LYS A 417 26.15 -23.29 13.79
N LEU A 418 24.96 -23.13 13.21
CA LEU A 418 23.93 -22.24 13.74
C LEU A 418 23.51 -22.64 15.15
N ALA A 419 23.26 -23.95 15.39
CA ALA A 419 22.88 -24.44 16.71
C ALA A 419 23.97 -24.13 17.74
N LYS A 420 25.23 -24.34 17.39
CA LYS A 420 26.38 -24.04 18.24
C LYS A 420 26.47 -22.56 18.57
N GLU A 421 26.39 -21.68 17.55
CA GLU A 421 26.57 -20.25 17.74
C GLU A 421 25.37 -19.59 18.47
N LEU A 422 24.17 -20.16 18.36
CA LEU A 422 23.00 -19.75 19.15
C LEU A 422 23.00 -20.29 20.58
N GLY A 423 23.85 -21.28 20.89
CA GLY A 423 23.91 -21.94 22.20
C GLY A 423 22.69 -22.82 22.50
N ILE A 424 22.12 -23.47 21.48
CA ILE A 424 20.94 -24.33 21.57
C ILE A 424 21.34 -25.82 21.51
N THR A 425 20.52 -26.72 22.07
CA THR A 425 20.77 -28.16 22.06
C THR A 425 20.42 -28.73 20.69
N LEU A 426 21.42 -29.29 20.00
CA LEU A 426 21.21 -29.96 18.72
C LEU A 426 21.09 -31.47 18.92
N ARG A 427 20.07 -32.07 18.31
CA ARG A 427 19.92 -33.53 18.17
C ARG A 427 19.91 -33.90 16.69
N GLU A 428 20.68 -34.94 16.35
CA GLU A 428 20.65 -35.55 15.04
C GLU A 428 19.89 -36.86 15.09
N ILE A 429 18.87 -36.99 14.25
CA ILE A 429 18.03 -38.20 14.16
C ILE A 429 17.92 -38.59 12.68
N ASN A 430 18.59 -39.69 12.30
CA ASN A 430 18.48 -40.22 10.95
C ASN A 430 17.16 -40.96 10.80
N ILE A 431 16.28 -40.44 9.91
CA ILE A 431 14.93 -40.98 9.69
C ILE A 431 14.83 -41.93 8.49
N LYS A 432 15.95 -42.23 7.81
CA LYS A 432 15.95 -43.02 6.58
C LYS A 432 15.36 -44.40 6.74
N GLU A 433 15.73 -45.12 7.82
CA GLU A 433 15.23 -46.45 8.11
C GLU A 433 13.71 -46.49 8.34
N SER A 434 13.18 -45.52 9.12
CA SER A 434 11.75 -45.37 9.40
C SER A 434 10.96 -45.11 8.11
N VAL A 435 11.46 -44.20 7.28
CA VAL A 435 10.82 -43.87 5.96
C VAL A 435 10.84 -45.09 5.04
N LEU A 436 11.96 -45.83 4.96
CA LEU A 436 12.05 -47.03 4.14
C LEU A 436 11.07 -48.12 4.59
N SER A 437 10.96 -48.32 5.92
CA SER A 437 9.99 -49.28 6.50
C SER A 437 8.55 -48.87 6.12
N HIS A 438 8.21 -47.59 6.31
CA HIS A 438 6.89 -47.06 5.96
C HIS A 438 6.57 -47.23 4.48
N LEU A 439 7.48 -46.87 3.57
CA LEU A 439 7.28 -47.03 2.11
C LEU A 439 7.06 -48.49 1.74
N LYS A 440 7.81 -49.39 2.34
CA LYS A 440 7.63 -50.83 2.15
C LYS A 440 6.26 -51.31 2.63
N ASP A 441 5.80 -50.87 3.81
CA ASP A 441 4.53 -51.28 4.40
C ASP A 441 3.32 -50.83 3.55
N ILE A 442 3.40 -49.68 2.90
CA ILE A 442 2.38 -49.20 1.97
C ILE A 442 2.57 -49.71 0.54
N GLY A 443 3.61 -50.51 0.26
CA GLY A 443 3.89 -51.08 -1.06
C GLY A 443 4.38 -50.04 -2.10
N HIS A 444 4.98 -48.93 -1.69
CA HIS A 444 5.54 -47.93 -2.56
C HIS A 444 6.96 -48.28 -3.00
N ASP A 445 7.25 -48.10 -4.32
CA ASP A 445 8.62 -48.29 -4.82
C ASP A 445 9.49 -47.09 -4.39
N VAL A 446 10.57 -47.39 -3.65
CA VAL A 446 11.52 -46.37 -3.18
C VAL A 446 12.22 -45.59 -4.28
N ASN A 447 12.27 -46.14 -5.50
CA ASN A 447 12.85 -45.47 -6.67
C ASN A 447 11.84 -44.54 -7.39
N ASP A 448 10.54 -44.60 -7.03
CA ASP A 448 9.54 -43.66 -7.53
C ASP A 448 9.50 -42.40 -6.62
N HIS A 449 10.24 -41.37 -7.01
CA HIS A 449 10.39 -40.13 -6.28
C HIS A 449 9.18 -39.17 -6.46
N ASN A 450 7.97 -39.71 -6.42
CA ASN A 450 6.74 -38.95 -6.53
C ASN A 450 6.33 -38.26 -5.21
N VAL A 451 5.17 -37.58 -5.22
CA VAL A 451 4.64 -36.86 -4.05
C VAL A 451 4.47 -37.76 -2.80
N THR A 452 4.29 -39.07 -2.94
CA THR A 452 4.21 -40.02 -1.83
C THR A 452 5.55 -40.15 -1.13
N PHE A 453 6.64 -40.27 -1.91
CA PHE A 453 8.00 -40.33 -1.42
C PHE A 453 8.40 -39.06 -0.63
N GLU A 454 8.08 -37.87 -1.17
CA GLU A 454 8.35 -36.61 -0.51
C GLU A 454 7.52 -36.45 0.78
N ASN A 455 6.21 -36.67 0.70
CA ASN A 455 5.31 -36.50 1.83
C ASN A 455 5.56 -37.49 2.98
N ALA A 456 6.02 -38.70 2.69
CA ALA A 456 6.39 -39.69 3.73
C ALA A 456 7.55 -39.13 4.59
N GLN A 457 8.58 -38.55 3.99
CA GLN A 457 9.69 -37.94 4.71
C GLN A 457 9.25 -36.74 5.56
N ALA A 458 8.41 -35.86 5.01
CA ALA A 458 7.93 -34.70 5.74
C ALA A 458 7.08 -35.09 6.96
N ARG A 459 6.21 -36.10 6.82
CA ARG A 459 5.40 -36.59 7.96
C ARG A 459 6.23 -37.29 9.01
N GLU A 460 7.24 -38.06 8.61
CA GLU A 460 8.16 -38.71 9.58
C GLU A 460 8.91 -37.67 10.43
N ARG A 461 9.39 -36.56 9.78
CA ARG A 461 10.00 -35.45 10.52
C ARG A 461 9.03 -34.84 11.52
N THR A 462 7.79 -34.63 11.13
CA THR A 462 6.77 -34.05 12.02
C THR A 462 6.45 -35.01 13.18
N GLN A 463 6.32 -36.30 12.93
CA GLN A 463 6.10 -37.31 13.96
C GLN A 463 7.22 -37.28 14.99
N VAL A 464 8.49 -37.33 14.59
CA VAL A 464 9.65 -37.25 15.46
C VAL A 464 9.62 -35.99 16.34
N LEU A 465 9.30 -34.82 15.75
CA LEU A 465 9.23 -33.57 16.52
C LEU A 465 8.10 -33.60 17.56
N MET A 466 6.93 -34.13 17.21
CA MET A 466 5.78 -34.21 18.11
C MET A 466 6.04 -35.16 19.29
N ASP A 467 6.67 -36.31 19.02
CA ASP A 467 7.01 -37.27 20.05
C ASP A 467 8.10 -36.75 21.00
N LEU A 468 9.10 -36.04 20.46
CA LEU A 468 10.09 -35.33 21.27
C LEU A 468 9.45 -34.24 22.13
N ALA A 469 8.46 -33.51 21.60
CA ALA A 469 7.75 -32.50 22.39
C ALA A 469 7.03 -33.14 23.59
N ASN A 470 6.45 -34.33 23.42
CA ASN A 470 5.87 -35.10 24.53
C ASN A 470 6.93 -35.54 25.54
N GLU A 471 8.07 -36.08 25.09
CA GLU A 471 9.16 -36.53 25.93
C GLU A 471 9.76 -35.42 26.80
N TYR A 472 9.96 -34.21 26.21
CA TYR A 472 10.50 -33.07 26.94
C TYR A 472 9.45 -32.24 27.68
N GLY A 473 8.15 -32.51 27.49
CA GLY A 473 7.07 -31.64 27.98
C GLY A 473 7.12 -30.24 27.36
N GLY A 474 7.41 -30.17 26.07
CA GLY A 474 7.62 -28.92 25.29
C GLY A 474 6.58 -28.68 24.22
N LEU A 475 6.86 -27.70 23.36
CA LEU A 475 6.03 -27.33 22.20
C LEU A 475 6.82 -27.48 20.92
N VAL A 476 6.20 -28.03 19.88
CA VAL A 476 6.73 -27.99 18.51
C VAL A 476 6.47 -26.62 17.91
N ILE A 477 7.54 -25.93 17.48
CA ILE A 477 7.48 -24.61 16.87
C ILE A 477 7.57 -24.76 15.34
N GLY A 478 6.54 -24.27 14.66
CA GLY A 478 6.45 -24.33 13.20
C GLY A 478 7.34 -23.32 12.52
N THR A 479 7.96 -23.74 11.42
CA THR A 479 8.89 -22.95 10.63
C THR A 479 8.30 -22.44 9.32
N GLY A 480 7.19 -23.03 8.84
CA GLY A 480 6.56 -22.70 7.55
C GLY A 480 6.17 -21.23 7.44
N ASP A 481 6.49 -20.61 6.32
CA ASP A 481 6.25 -19.21 6.03
C ASP A 481 4.93 -18.94 5.30
N MET A 482 4.56 -17.66 5.16
CA MET A 482 3.30 -17.26 4.54
C MET A 482 3.26 -17.53 3.02
N SER A 483 4.39 -17.46 2.32
CA SER A 483 4.45 -17.72 0.88
C SER A 483 4.23 -19.18 0.56
N GLU A 484 4.82 -20.08 1.36
CA GLU A 484 4.57 -21.52 1.28
C GLU A 484 3.09 -21.85 1.54
N LEU A 485 2.50 -21.20 2.55
CA LEU A 485 1.07 -21.34 2.86
C LEU A 485 0.17 -20.81 1.74
N ALA A 486 0.54 -19.68 1.10
CA ALA A 486 -0.21 -19.12 -0.02
C ALA A 486 -0.24 -20.08 -1.21
N LEU A 487 0.92 -20.66 -1.55
CA LEU A 487 1.11 -21.55 -2.69
C LEU A 487 0.73 -23.01 -2.38
N GLY A 488 0.47 -23.32 -1.10
CA GLY A 488 0.25 -24.67 -0.62
C GLY A 488 1.47 -25.57 -0.80
N PHE A 489 2.66 -24.98 -0.83
CA PHE A 489 3.94 -25.70 -0.97
C PHE A 489 4.41 -26.20 0.39
N ALA A 490 3.61 -27.04 0.99
CA ALA A 490 3.85 -27.71 2.25
C ALA A 490 3.08 -29.04 2.27
N THR A 491 3.62 -30.05 2.95
CA THR A 491 2.96 -31.35 3.11
C THR A 491 1.84 -31.25 4.13
N TYR A 492 0.61 -31.56 3.70
CA TYR A 492 -0.54 -31.62 4.62
C TYR A 492 -0.28 -32.62 5.75
N ASN A 493 -0.49 -32.19 6.99
CA ASN A 493 -0.19 -32.96 8.20
C ASN A 493 1.27 -33.43 8.29
N GLY A 494 2.18 -32.65 7.72
CA GLY A 494 3.61 -32.78 7.81
C GLY A 494 4.21 -31.47 8.30
N ASP A 495 5.11 -30.89 7.53
CA ASP A 495 5.79 -29.63 7.83
C ASP A 495 4.86 -28.41 8.00
N HIS A 496 3.63 -28.46 7.47
CA HIS A 496 2.64 -27.42 7.69
C HIS A 496 2.01 -27.43 9.10
N MET A 497 2.21 -28.49 9.88
CA MET A 497 1.64 -28.66 11.23
C MET A 497 2.65 -28.38 12.33
N SER A 498 2.20 -27.71 13.37
CA SER A 498 2.97 -27.42 14.58
C SER A 498 2.02 -27.07 15.74
N MET A 499 2.57 -26.88 16.93
CA MET A 499 1.78 -26.41 18.08
C MET A 499 1.72 -24.86 18.13
N TYR A 500 2.66 -24.17 17.47
CA TYR A 500 2.66 -22.70 17.27
C TYR A 500 3.53 -22.34 16.08
N GLY A 501 2.97 -21.64 15.10
CA GLY A 501 3.66 -21.24 13.86
C GLY A 501 4.20 -19.83 13.94
N VAL A 502 5.48 -19.65 14.27
CA VAL A 502 6.07 -18.31 14.44
C VAL A 502 6.23 -17.54 13.14
N ASN A 503 6.43 -18.23 12.01
CA ASN A 503 6.64 -17.62 10.70
C ASN A 503 5.36 -17.54 9.83
N ALA A 504 4.21 -17.99 10.32
CA ALA A 504 2.98 -18.13 9.53
C ALA A 504 2.45 -16.83 8.88
N SER A 505 2.89 -15.68 9.36
CA SER A 505 2.55 -14.36 8.80
C SER A 505 3.74 -13.67 8.11
N ILE A 506 4.85 -14.36 7.91
CA ILE A 506 6.08 -13.81 7.34
C ILE A 506 6.26 -14.38 5.92
N PRO A 507 6.24 -13.54 4.85
CA PRO A 507 6.50 -14.01 3.49
C PRO A 507 8.00 -14.31 3.29
N LYS A 508 8.33 -15.15 2.31
CA LYS A 508 9.70 -15.62 2.05
C LYS A 508 10.71 -14.48 1.83
N THR A 509 10.30 -13.43 1.14
CA THR A 509 11.16 -12.25 0.93
C THR A 509 11.50 -11.55 2.25
N LEU A 510 10.54 -11.46 3.17
CA LEU A 510 10.74 -10.88 4.50
C LEU A 510 11.54 -11.84 5.40
N VAL A 511 11.34 -13.17 5.33
CA VAL A 511 12.19 -14.15 6.05
C VAL A 511 13.65 -13.90 5.72
N ARG A 512 13.99 -13.80 4.43
CA ARG A 512 15.36 -13.51 3.97
C ARG A 512 15.91 -12.21 4.54
N GLN A 513 15.09 -11.16 4.57
CA GLN A 513 15.49 -9.87 5.13
C GLN A 513 15.73 -9.93 6.64
N LEU A 514 14.88 -10.64 7.39
CA LEU A 514 15.03 -10.78 8.85
C LEU A 514 16.28 -11.57 9.24
N VAL A 515 16.62 -12.63 8.49
CA VAL A 515 17.86 -13.39 8.72
C VAL A 515 19.09 -12.55 8.38
N ARG A 516 19.02 -11.72 7.30
CA ARG A 516 20.08 -10.76 6.96
C ARG A 516 20.27 -9.72 8.06
N HIS A 517 19.19 -9.14 8.56
CA HIS A 517 19.23 -8.20 9.68
C HIS A 517 19.86 -8.82 10.93
N ALA A 518 19.51 -10.07 11.25
CA ALA A 518 20.13 -10.79 12.37
C ALA A 518 21.63 -11.03 12.15
N ALA A 519 22.07 -11.27 10.91
CA ALA A 519 23.50 -11.38 10.58
C ALA A 519 24.25 -10.06 10.79
N GLU A 520 23.66 -8.93 10.36
CA GLU A 520 24.21 -7.58 10.55
C GLU A 520 24.35 -7.25 12.05
N LEU A 521 23.29 -7.50 12.85
CA LEU A 521 23.33 -7.31 14.31
C LEU A 521 24.39 -8.19 14.99
N ALA A 522 24.48 -9.46 14.59
CA ALA A 522 25.52 -10.35 15.14
C ALA A 522 26.92 -9.82 14.87
N LEU A 523 27.17 -9.24 13.69
CA LEU A 523 28.45 -8.63 13.35
C LEU A 523 28.72 -7.38 14.21
N GLU A 524 27.73 -6.52 14.40
CA GLU A 524 27.82 -5.33 15.27
C GLU A 524 28.11 -5.70 16.74
N GLU A 525 27.56 -6.83 17.21
CA GLU A 525 27.82 -7.40 18.54
C GLU A 525 29.17 -8.13 18.66
N GLY A 526 29.96 -8.22 17.58
CA GLY A 526 31.24 -8.92 17.53
C GLY A 526 31.13 -10.44 17.45
N LYS A 527 29.95 -10.99 17.15
CA LYS A 527 29.68 -12.43 16.97
C LYS A 527 29.89 -12.86 15.53
N LYS A 528 31.13 -12.79 15.06
CA LYS A 528 31.47 -12.97 13.66
C LYS A 528 31.05 -14.35 13.11
N GLU A 529 31.28 -15.42 13.84
CA GLU A 529 30.93 -16.78 13.40
C GLU A 529 29.43 -16.96 13.19
N LEU A 530 28.59 -16.33 14.05
CA LEU A 530 27.14 -16.29 13.88
C LEU A 530 26.76 -15.49 12.64
N SER A 531 27.36 -14.31 12.42
CA SER A 531 27.13 -13.50 11.23
C SER A 531 27.49 -14.26 9.95
N ASP A 532 28.65 -14.94 9.93
CA ASP A 532 29.12 -15.68 8.76
C ASP A 532 28.16 -16.83 8.38
N VAL A 533 27.67 -17.61 9.35
CA VAL A 533 26.72 -18.70 9.08
C VAL A 533 25.36 -18.19 8.65
N LEU A 534 24.86 -17.09 9.25
CA LEU A 534 23.59 -16.48 8.84
C LEU A 534 23.67 -15.92 7.41
N THR A 535 24.80 -15.30 7.05
CA THR A 535 25.06 -14.81 5.69
C THR A 535 25.10 -15.96 4.68
N ASP A 536 25.77 -17.06 5.01
CA ASP A 536 25.82 -18.25 4.13
C ASP A 536 24.43 -18.86 3.91
N ILE A 537 23.57 -18.85 4.94
CA ILE A 537 22.17 -19.31 4.84
C ILE A 537 21.36 -18.39 3.91
N VAL A 538 21.52 -17.06 4.03
CA VAL A 538 20.85 -16.08 3.16
C VAL A 538 21.22 -16.24 1.69
N GLU A 539 22.48 -16.59 1.40
CA GLU A 539 23.01 -16.78 0.05
C GLU A 539 22.74 -18.18 -0.52
N THR A 540 22.29 -19.13 0.32
CA THR A 540 21.95 -20.49 -0.13
C THR A 540 20.62 -20.45 -0.94
N PRO A 541 20.61 -20.97 -2.18
CA PRO A 541 19.39 -21.10 -2.97
C PRO A 541 18.33 -21.95 -2.25
N VAL A 542 17.07 -21.53 -2.33
CA VAL A 542 15.95 -22.31 -1.76
C VAL A 542 15.73 -23.55 -2.62
N SER A 543 15.96 -24.72 -2.06
CA SER A 543 15.77 -26.02 -2.72
C SER A 543 14.96 -26.98 -1.84
N PRO A 544 14.15 -27.88 -2.43
CA PRO A 544 13.45 -28.91 -1.66
C PRO A 544 14.45 -29.95 -1.17
N GLU A 545 14.51 -30.16 0.15
CA GLU A 545 15.41 -31.14 0.80
C GLU A 545 14.83 -32.58 0.82
N LEU A 546 13.85 -32.87 -0.02
CA LEU A 546 13.11 -34.13 -0.02
C LEU A 546 13.50 -35.07 -1.14
N LEU A 547 14.09 -34.55 -2.21
CA LEU A 547 14.56 -35.33 -3.35
C LEU A 547 16.06 -35.67 -3.23
N PRO A 548 16.49 -36.84 -3.70
CA PRO A 548 17.89 -37.20 -3.72
C PRO A 548 18.73 -36.16 -4.48
N THR A 549 19.95 -35.92 -4.01
CA THR A 549 20.95 -35.10 -4.71
C THR A 549 21.58 -35.90 -5.84
N ASN A 550 22.01 -35.20 -6.93
CA ASN A 550 22.84 -35.79 -7.98
C ASN A 550 24.25 -36.11 -7.45
N ASP A 551 25.08 -36.78 -8.27
CA ASP A 551 26.44 -37.21 -7.93
C ASP A 551 27.36 -36.05 -7.49
N ASP A 552 27.03 -34.80 -7.86
CA ASP A 552 27.73 -33.58 -7.46
C ASP A 552 27.22 -32.97 -6.15
N GLY A 553 26.22 -33.57 -5.50
CA GLY A 553 25.63 -33.10 -4.23
C GLY A 553 24.67 -31.91 -4.38
N GLU A 554 24.27 -31.54 -5.59
CA GLU A 554 23.29 -30.50 -5.86
C GLU A 554 21.89 -31.09 -6.07
N THR A 555 20.85 -30.41 -5.59
CA THR A 555 19.46 -30.75 -5.88
C THR A 555 19.09 -30.33 -7.29
N GLU A 556 18.59 -31.25 -8.12
CA GLU A 556 18.19 -30.97 -9.50
C GLU A 556 17.01 -29.98 -9.62
N GLN A 557 16.18 -29.87 -8.60
CA GLN A 557 15.02 -28.99 -8.60
C GLN A 557 15.20 -27.80 -7.66
N LYS A 558 15.12 -26.58 -8.21
CA LYS A 558 14.92 -25.36 -7.42
C LYS A 558 13.43 -25.18 -7.16
N THR A 559 13.04 -24.88 -5.94
CA THR A 559 11.65 -24.63 -5.54
C THR A 559 10.99 -23.60 -6.45
N GLU A 560 11.69 -22.53 -6.80
CA GLU A 560 11.18 -21.46 -7.68
C GLU A 560 10.92 -21.92 -9.12
N ALA A 561 11.50 -23.02 -9.58
CA ALA A 561 11.16 -23.59 -10.88
C ALA A 561 9.74 -24.21 -10.90
N ILE A 562 9.24 -24.63 -9.75
CA ILE A 562 7.92 -25.27 -9.58
C ILE A 562 6.85 -24.23 -9.26
N VAL A 563 7.13 -23.33 -8.31
CA VAL A 563 6.12 -22.40 -7.76
C VAL A 563 6.25 -20.99 -8.33
N GLY A 564 7.34 -20.68 -9.02
CA GLY A 564 7.70 -19.35 -9.49
C GLY A 564 8.55 -18.57 -8.48
N PRO A 565 9.15 -17.46 -8.92
CA PRO A 565 9.95 -16.58 -8.05
C PRO A 565 9.16 -16.09 -6.86
N TYR A 566 9.73 -16.19 -5.66
CA TYR A 566 9.06 -15.76 -4.44
C TYR A 566 8.79 -14.25 -4.43
N GLU A 567 9.61 -13.44 -5.04
CA GLU A 567 9.37 -12.01 -5.14
C GLU A 567 8.09 -11.67 -5.93
N LEU A 568 7.81 -12.38 -7.02
CA LEU A 568 6.56 -12.24 -7.76
C LEU A 568 5.37 -12.77 -6.93
N ASN A 569 5.51 -13.92 -6.30
CA ASN A 569 4.46 -14.53 -5.49
C ASN A 569 4.08 -13.64 -4.29
N ASP A 570 5.06 -13.08 -3.60
CA ASP A 570 4.84 -12.18 -2.46
C ASP A 570 4.24 -10.84 -2.90
N PHE A 571 4.64 -10.32 -4.07
CA PHE A 571 4.03 -9.15 -4.68
C PHE A 571 2.55 -9.42 -5.02
N PHE A 572 2.24 -10.56 -5.61
CA PHE A 572 0.86 -10.96 -5.92
C PHE A 572 0.03 -11.14 -4.65
N LEU A 573 0.57 -11.85 -3.67
CA LEU A 573 -0.06 -12.10 -2.39
C LEU A 573 -0.43 -10.80 -1.66
N TYR A 574 0.52 -9.88 -1.56
CA TYR A 574 0.31 -8.60 -0.90
C TYR A 574 -0.82 -7.81 -1.56
N ASN A 575 -0.69 -7.58 -2.84
CA ASN A 575 -1.63 -6.71 -3.57
C ASN A 575 -3.02 -7.32 -3.68
N MET A 576 -3.13 -8.66 -3.79
CA MET A 576 -4.41 -9.37 -3.80
C MET A 576 -5.09 -9.30 -2.42
N VAL A 577 -4.38 -9.65 -1.34
CA VAL A 577 -5.01 -9.78 -0.01
C VAL A 577 -5.17 -8.42 0.67
N ARG A 578 -4.13 -7.55 0.60
CA ARG A 578 -4.17 -6.25 1.27
C ARG A 578 -5.10 -5.26 0.57
N TRP A 579 -5.05 -5.20 -0.77
CA TRP A 579 -5.73 -4.18 -1.56
C TRP A 579 -6.87 -4.71 -2.43
N GLY A 580 -7.13 -6.02 -2.42
CA GLY A 580 -8.19 -6.64 -3.21
C GLY A 580 -8.03 -6.40 -4.71
N MET A 581 -6.79 -6.34 -5.20
CA MET A 581 -6.55 -6.08 -6.63
C MET A 581 -7.00 -7.26 -7.48
N GLU A 582 -7.73 -6.94 -8.54
CA GLU A 582 -8.17 -7.90 -9.55
C GLU A 582 -6.99 -8.38 -10.41
N PRO A 583 -7.06 -9.58 -11.00
CA PRO A 583 -5.95 -10.17 -11.77
C PRO A 583 -5.38 -9.27 -12.88
N ASP A 584 -6.24 -8.62 -13.67
CA ASP A 584 -5.82 -7.73 -14.76
C ASP A 584 -5.05 -6.51 -14.25
N LYS A 585 -5.51 -5.94 -13.13
CA LYS A 585 -4.81 -4.83 -12.46
C LYS A 585 -3.46 -5.29 -11.91
N LEU A 586 -3.45 -6.44 -11.24
CA LEU A 586 -2.26 -7.03 -10.65
C LEU A 586 -1.21 -7.38 -11.71
N TYR A 587 -1.65 -7.97 -12.83
CA TYR A 587 -0.79 -8.22 -13.99
C TYR A 587 -0.15 -6.92 -14.52
N ARG A 588 -0.97 -5.88 -14.73
CA ARG A 588 -0.50 -4.58 -15.22
C ARG A 588 0.58 -3.98 -14.32
N ILE A 589 0.33 -3.90 -13.01
CA ILE A 589 1.30 -3.30 -12.09
C ILE A 589 2.55 -4.16 -11.93
N ALA A 590 2.44 -5.48 -11.99
CA ALA A 590 3.59 -6.38 -11.97
C ALA A 590 4.46 -6.19 -13.22
N CYS A 591 3.86 -6.09 -14.42
CA CYS A 591 4.60 -5.80 -15.65
C CYS A 591 5.34 -4.45 -15.62
N LEU A 592 4.79 -3.45 -14.91
CA LEU A 592 5.47 -2.16 -14.71
C LEU A 592 6.60 -2.26 -13.69
N THR A 593 6.36 -2.97 -12.59
CA THR A 593 7.28 -3.06 -11.45
C THR A 593 8.52 -3.91 -11.78
N PHE A 594 8.33 -4.98 -12.54
CA PHE A 594 9.36 -5.98 -12.85
C PHE A 594 9.80 -5.96 -14.33
N ALA A 595 9.62 -4.83 -15.01
CA ALA A 595 9.90 -4.69 -16.45
C ALA A 595 11.34 -5.06 -16.85
N ASP A 596 12.30 -4.85 -15.96
CA ASP A 596 13.73 -5.11 -16.21
C ASP A 596 14.16 -6.54 -15.85
N GLU A 597 13.28 -7.35 -15.23
CA GLU A 597 13.64 -8.64 -14.63
C GLU A 597 12.89 -9.81 -15.28
N TYR A 598 11.61 -9.60 -15.66
CA TYR A 598 10.73 -10.63 -16.22
C TYR A 598 10.01 -10.16 -17.46
N THR A 599 9.80 -11.08 -18.39
CA THR A 599 8.92 -10.84 -19.55
C THR A 599 7.46 -10.84 -19.12
N LYS A 600 6.62 -10.22 -19.94
CA LYS A 600 5.16 -10.20 -19.70
C LYS A 600 4.56 -11.60 -19.64
N GLU A 601 5.05 -12.48 -20.48
CA GLU A 601 4.64 -13.89 -20.57
C GLU A 601 5.00 -14.68 -19.32
N GLU A 602 6.18 -14.42 -18.74
CA GLU A 602 6.61 -15.03 -17.47
C GLU A 602 5.74 -14.53 -16.31
N ILE A 603 5.47 -13.23 -16.23
CA ILE A 603 4.60 -12.65 -15.21
C ILE A 603 3.19 -13.24 -15.31
N GLU A 604 2.62 -13.34 -16.52
CA GLU A 604 1.31 -13.94 -16.75
C GLU A 604 1.26 -15.42 -16.34
N LYS A 605 2.29 -16.18 -16.72
CA LYS A 605 2.43 -17.60 -16.35
C LYS A 605 2.40 -17.77 -14.83
N TRP A 606 3.21 -16.99 -14.12
CA TRP A 606 3.34 -17.10 -12.67
C TRP A 606 2.13 -16.57 -11.92
N LEU A 607 1.50 -15.51 -12.41
CA LEU A 607 0.24 -15.02 -11.85
C LEU A 607 -0.89 -16.06 -11.96
N LYS A 608 -1.03 -16.71 -13.12
CA LYS A 608 -1.99 -17.81 -13.30
C LYS A 608 -1.66 -19.00 -12.40
N SER A 609 -0.38 -19.35 -12.27
CA SER A 609 0.08 -20.41 -11.36
C SER A 609 -0.26 -20.06 -9.90
N PHE A 610 0.01 -18.81 -9.48
CA PHE A 610 -0.31 -18.31 -8.15
C PHE A 610 -1.81 -18.47 -7.83
N TYR A 611 -2.71 -17.98 -8.68
CA TYR A 611 -4.14 -18.09 -8.43
C TYR A 611 -4.62 -19.55 -8.39
N ARG A 612 -4.18 -20.40 -9.32
CA ARG A 612 -4.53 -21.84 -9.30
C ARG A 612 -4.14 -22.50 -7.98
N ARG A 613 -2.90 -22.28 -7.54
CA ARG A 613 -2.41 -22.84 -6.28
C ARG A 613 -3.13 -22.24 -5.08
N PHE A 614 -3.29 -20.93 -5.05
CA PHE A 614 -3.94 -20.23 -3.96
C PHE A 614 -5.35 -20.76 -3.69
N PHE A 615 -6.15 -20.96 -4.73
CA PHE A 615 -7.49 -21.54 -4.59
C PHE A 615 -7.46 -23.03 -4.27
N ALA A 616 -6.73 -23.84 -5.03
CA ALA A 616 -6.71 -25.29 -4.88
C ALA A 616 -6.15 -25.76 -3.53
N GLN A 617 -5.30 -24.97 -2.88
CA GLN A 617 -4.62 -25.35 -1.64
C GLN A 617 -5.26 -24.75 -0.38
N GLN A 618 -6.42 -24.09 -0.49
CA GLN A 618 -7.10 -23.47 0.65
C GLN A 618 -7.37 -24.46 1.81
N TYR A 619 -7.67 -25.72 1.52
CA TYR A 619 -7.93 -26.72 2.55
C TYR A 619 -6.76 -26.89 3.53
N LYS A 620 -5.51 -26.69 3.07
CA LYS A 620 -4.32 -26.71 3.94
C LYS A 620 -4.33 -25.54 4.93
N ARG A 621 -4.77 -24.35 4.46
CA ARG A 621 -4.85 -23.15 5.30
C ARG A 621 -5.98 -23.18 6.31
N SER A 622 -7.04 -23.95 6.04
CA SER A 622 -8.21 -24.05 6.95
C SER A 622 -7.88 -24.64 8.32
N CYS A 623 -6.79 -25.42 8.43
CA CYS A 623 -6.37 -26.06 9.68
C CYS A 623 -5.02 -25.56 10.22
N LEU A 624 -4.61 -24.34 9.84
CA LEU A 624 -3.34 -23.78 10.30
C LEU A 624 -3.27 -23.63 11.82
N PRO A 625 -2.10 -23.94 12.41
CA PRO A 625 -1.80 -23.65 13.81
C PRO A 625 -1.98 -22.16 14.14
N ASP A 626 -2.07 -21.85 15.43
CA ASP A 626 -1.97 -20.48 15.89
C ASP A 626 -0.57 -19.92 15.60
N GLY A 627 -0.53 -18.63 15.29
CA GLY A 627 0.70 -17.87 15.08
C GLY A 627 0.42 -16.37 15.13
N PRO A 628 1.43 -15.52 15.38
CA PRO A 628 1.22 -14.09 15.51
C PRO A 628 0.95 -13.46 14.14
N LYS A 629 0.02 -12.52 14.08
CA LYS A 629 -0.10 -11.61 12.95
C LYS A 629 0.96 -10.51 13.12
N VAL A 630 1.84 -10.38 12.13
CA VAL A 630 2.96 -9.44 12.18
C VAL A 630 2.74 -8.22 11.30
N GLY A 631 2.38 -8.44 10.05
CA GLY A 631 2.15 -7.38 9.06
C GLY A 631 0.66 -7.12 8.79
N SER A 632 0.40 -6.32 7.75
CA SER A 632 -0.96 -5.99 7.29
C SER A 632 -1.68 -7.15 6.60
N VAL A 633 -0.98 -8.26 6.29
CA VAL A 633 -1.51 -9.46 5.62
C VAL A 633 -1.25 -10.70 6.46
N THR A 634 -2.26 -11.55 6.61
CA THR A 634 -2.12 -12.90 7.15
C THR A 634 -3.09 -13.86 6.47
N LEU A 635 -2.68 -15.12 6.34
CA LEU A 635 -3.50 -16.20 5.78
C LEU A 635 -4.10 -17.12 6.87
N SER A 636 -4.01 -16.72 8.13
CA SER A 636 -4.69 -17.43 9.22
C SER A 636 -6.20 -17.53 8.93
N PRO A 637 -6.83 -18.71 9.13
CA PRO A 637 -8.27 -18.87 8.96
C PRO A 637 -9.09 -18.03 9.95
N ARG A 638 -8.44 -17.46 10.94
CA ARG A 638 -9.01 -16.53 11.94
C ARG A 638 -8.73 -15.06 11.63
N GLY A 639 -7.95 -14.78 10.58
CA GLY A 639 -7.40 -13.46 10.25
C GLY A 639 -8.05 -12.76 9.05
N ASP A 640 -7.21 -12.16 8.20
CA ASP A 640 -7.60 -11.20 7.16
C ASP A 640 -8.34 -11.81 5.98
N PHE A 641 -8.04 -13.06 5.61
CA PHE A 641 -8.57 -13.69 4.42
C PHE A 641 -9.21 -15.04 4.74
N ARG A 642 -10.54 -15.05 4.81
CA ARG A 642 -11.34 -16.25 5.11
C ARG A 642 -12.02 -16.71 3.83
N MET A 643 -11.49 -17.75 3.21
CA MET A 643 -12.02 -18.30 1.98
C MET A 643 -12.50 -19.74 2.22
N PRO A 644 -13.66 -20.17 1.64
CA PRO A 644 -14.06 -21.57 1.64
C PRO A 644 -13.01 -22.45 0.95
N SER A 645 -12.82 -23.68 1.45
CA SER A 645 -11.81 -24.60 0.91
C SER A 645 -12.14 -25.13 -0.49
N ASP A 646 -13.39 -25.02 -0.90
CA ASP A 646 -13.96 -25.49 -2.16
C ASP A 646 -14.35 -24.34 -3.11
N ALA A 647 -13.85 -23.13 -2.85
CA ALA A 647 -14.05 -22.00 -3.75
C ALA A 647 -13.37 -22.24 -5.10
N VAL A 648 -14.11 -21.97 -6.20
CA VAL A 648 -13.61 -22.11 -7.57
C VAL A 648 -12.89 -20.85 -8.03
N GLY A 649 -11.68 -21.00 -8.55
CA GLY A 649 -10.81 -19.89 -8.97
C GLY A 649 -11.00 -19.39 -10.41
N ASP A 650 -11.94 -19.93 -11.18
CA ASP A 650 -12.07 -19.67 -12.64
C ASP A 650 -12.29 -18.20 -12.99
N LEU A 651 -12.92 -17.42 -12.10
CA LEU A 651 -13.11 -15.98 -12.29
C LEU A 651 -11.78 -15.19 -12.25
N TRP A 652 -10.79 -15.70 -11.54
CA TRP A 652 -9.46 -15.08 -11.40
C TRP A 652 -8.45 -15.59 -12.42
N LEU A 653 -8.83 -16.59 -13.25
CA LEU A 653 -7.98 -17.21 -14.27
C LEU A 653 -8.35 -16.80 -15.69
N LYS A 654 -9.49 -16.15 -15.86
CA LYS A 654 -9.97 -15.61 -17.15
C LYS A 654 -9.27 -14.32 -17.52
#